data_c9d51458e0efb870f1eedacd0fc6a5ff
#
_entry.id   c9d51458e0efb870f1eedacd0fc6a5ff
#
_cell.length_a   1.000
_cell.length_b   1.000
_cell.length_c   1.000
_cell.angle_alpha   90.00
_cell.angle_beta   90.00
_cell.angle_gamma   90.00
#
_symmetry.space_group_name_H-M   'P 1'
#
loop_
_entity.id
_entity.type
_entity.pdbx_description
1 polymer ?
#
loop_
_entity_poly.entity_id
_entity_poly.type
_entity_poly.pdbx_seq_one_letter_code
_entity_poly.pdbx_strand_id
1 'polypeptide(L)'
;MSRVAHRDDPFGGLRAPPKEEVVLCRRNLRVTGKITSYAQSASVVIAMPLHNQASTLRAALESAISQTLTEGHCAVVLLDDQSTDNWQQEVTDLLQHPAIIVLSGHCGNAALARNAILDFVEMELPSARWVARLDSDDLLCSEASVEALVSVGEAKGATFVIGSNHLVHDNVRVKPSNIANPEILLDRERLVGFIEDFCFARAANELPSCNLLIRTGYGIRYPSLHSAEDHWLVAQLLMFRPDEAVIVPYPVYCHYTLRGQTTTSNEKLGAYRHAREKIAMASRAWLAALSEPGELLGFGMEGCVWRQGEFVVKRFYPSIANQADIARLAELSHGANDRLPVFEYSIEEYGSLVCRYPWTNLDPVGKHIPTQQVRGFMLDLAQAGLVASNIKRDNLRYDAGHLTYIDIGRDIHPYTPSRFLDSAARLYAIGILGLPDGELVRRPSYDKQHEALAQLDGFEEFYGDLVAELHPLARLPQEVQKKPPVADDITLLIKACPQDHATLQEQVAHIVYQLSEPRRFFRVVLAIDPFVGTYLRNYADGNLKALMDSAEHLQATGVIDAIWVAPQDTELVGDLYARWFAIQGIKATHTASGAPLFAQLWAFEQVSTRYVLQTDLDVLIGRKDHTHDYLQEMLDAVQHVQTWCVGFNIPKLHAGFRPYTSQAEGFVPEIRFGLLDLRKIRANLPLPNETTDGHLKNMWHRSMEEAQQTSSMQSVRGGDDRTYYVHPTNDIKVSSDLEVERDLIGQGIYPSSQAEQWDLVLGAQWQYPTRSENIVFLLKGRNTPLSKLRRCLESLRQQFDQDFGIILIDDASAPVHSWNLDHYLGSLKPRTTLVRRRMRMGYIPNFLLASQLCDRPDTLIAVLDQDDVLMNRQVVSSLKKAKDQGADLINGLMYRPNKPTRYYVADYDLPRSKGGGNTWTHLRAFTKELFDSVPTHEYMVDGKWISEVSDYATMLPMAEIARKPMQLLDQFYLWHERGEYSPERKLEQARLIQKLLDRPALNPELSRIS
;
A
#
# COMPACT_ATOMS: atom_id res chain seq x y z
N MET A 1 -18.37 48.57 0.37
CA MET A 1 -17.95 49.16 1.65
C MET A 1 -18.32 48.23 2.83
N SER A 2 -18.00 46.95 2.78
CA SER A 2 -18.24 46.07 3.92
C SER A 2 -17.11 45.05 4.18
N ARG A 3 -15.97 45.25 3.50
CA ARG A 3 -14.80 44.34 3.65
C ARG A 3 -13.69 44.85 4.59
N VAL A 4 -13.80 46.07 5.13
CA VAL A 4 -12.74 46.66 5.95
C VAL A 4 -12.94 46.42 7.46
N ALA A 5 -14.13 46.07 7.92
CA ALA A 5 -14.40 45.83 9.35
C ALA A 5 -13.96 44.46 9.90
N HIS A 6 -13.36 43.61 9.09
CA HIS A 6 -13.07 42.19 9.44
C HIS A 6 -11.59 41.91 9.73
N ARG A 7 -10.69 42.88 9.55
CA ARG A 7 -9.25 42.67 9.79
C ARG A 7 -8.84 42.68 11.27
N ASP A 8 -9.67 43.26 12.13
CA ASP A 8 -9.33 43.46 13.54
C ASP A 8 -10.03 42.52 14.52
N ASP A 9 -10.70 41.44 14.04
CA ASP A 9 -11.31 40.48 14.90
C ASP A 9 -10.39 39.27 15.17
N PRO A 10 -9.77 39.19 16.36
CA PRO A 10 -8.86 38.11 16.72
C PRO A 10 -9.56 36.73 16.85
N PHE A 11 -10.89 36.69 16.71
CA PHE A 11 -11.68 35.47 16.73
C PHE A 11 -12.08 34.98 15.33
N GLY A 12 -11.36 35.39 14.27
CA GLY A 12 -11.66 35.02 12.88
C GLY A 12 -11.87 33.53 12.62
N GLY A 13 -11.29 32.66 13.42
CA GLY A 13 -11.54 31.21 13.40
C GLY A 13 -12.78 30.74 14.22
N LEU A 14 -13.48 31.64 14.91
CA LEU A 14 -14.67 31.33 15.72
C LEU A 14 -15.96 31.86 15.10
N ARG A 15 -15.94 32.29 13.85
CA ARG A 15 -17.12 32.83 13.15
C ARG A 15 -18.11 31.73 12.82
N ALA A 16 -19.39 32.10 12.82
CA ALA A 16 -20.42 31.26 12.25
C ALA A 16 -20.15 31.06 10.76
N PRO A 17 -20.23 29.84 10.25
CA PRO A 17 -20.09 29.57 8.84
C PRO A 17 -21.19 30.31 8.04
N PRO A 18 -20.93 30.70 6.78
CA PRO A 18 -21.93 31.26 5.89
C PRO A 18 -23.15 30.32 5.78
N LYS A 19 -24.35 30.87 5.57
CA LYS A 19 -25.60 30.09 5.51
C LYS A 19 -25.58 28.90 4.51
N GLU A 20 -24.75 28.96 3.48
CA GLU A 20 -24.58 27.88 2.49
C GLU A 20 -23.76 26.70 3.04
N GLU A 21 -22.93 26.92 4.08
CA GLU A 21 -21.99 25.94 4.61
C GLU A 21 -22.60 24.90 5.57
N VAL A 22 -23.82 25.12 5.97
CA VAL A 22 -24.46 24.32 7.01
C VAL A 22 -25.24 23.10 6.49
N VAL A 23 -25.32 22.95 5.17
CA VAL A 23 -26.06 21.82 4.54
C VAL A 23 -25.49 20.45 4.94
N LEU A 24 -24.21 20.37 5.32
CA LEU A 24 -23.54 19.09 5.69
C LEU A 24 -23.63 18.76 7.18
N CYS A 25 -23.55 19.76 8.06
CA CYS A 25 -23.91 19.58 9.48
C CYS A 25 -25.36 19.13 9.61
N ARG A 26 -26.25 19.63 8.77
CA ARG A 26 -27.66 19.19 8.69
C ARG A 26 -27.84 17.69 8.42
N ARG A 27 -26.98 17.03 7.70
CA ARG A 27 -27.11 15.59 7.39
C ARG A 27 -26.93 14.71 8.62
N ASN A 28 -26.25 15.19 9.65
CA ASN A 28 -26.02 14.47 10.91
C ASN A 28 -26.96 14.89 12.03
N LEU A 29 -27.64 16.03 11.92
CA LEU A 29 -28.65 16.47 12.87
C LEU A 29 -30.06 16.20 12.31
N ARG A 30 -30.87 15.49 13.05
CA ARG A 30 -32.25 15.22 12.72
C ARG A 30 -33.15 15.96 13.71
N VAL A 31 -34.05 16.81 13.21
CA VAL A 31 -35.09 17.39 14.01
C VAL A 31 -36.17 16.34 14.25
N THR A 32 -36.43 16.00 15.48
CA THR A 32 -37.55 15.11 15.87
C THR A 32 -38.80 15.94 16.06
N GLY A 33 -39.79 15.79 15.16
CA GLY A 33 -41.02 16.58 15.18
C GLY A 33 -40.95 17.85 14.31
N LYS A 34 -41.83 18.82 14.60
CA LYS A 34 -41.88 20.11 13.87
C LYS A 34 -41.38 21.23 14.77
N ILE A 35 -40.56 22.13 14.22
CA ILE A 35 -40.28 23.41 14.89
C ILE A 35 -41.55 24.24 14.91
N THR A 36 -42.04 24.58 16.10
CA THR A 36 -43.25 25.37 16.27
C THR A 36 -43.00 26.83 15.93
N SER A 37 -44.06 27.57 15.57
CA SER A 37 -43.98 29.03 15.39
C SER A 37 -43.56 29.75 16.66
N TYR A 38 -43.95 29.19 17.83
CA TYR A 38 -43.52 29.69 19.13
C TYR A 38 -41.98 29.60 19.26
N ALA A 39 -41.40 28.45 19.01
CA ALA A 39 -39.96 28.29 19.10
C ALA A 39 -39.21 29.15 18.05
N GLN A 40 -39.75 29.29 16.84
CA GLN A 40 -39.15 30.13 15.77
C GLN A 40 -39.14 31.64 16.10
N SER A 41 -40.06 32.10 16.93
CA SER A 41 -40.13 33.50 17.35
C SER A 41 -39.41 33.79 18.67
N ALA A 42 -38.73 32.78 19.25
CA ALA A 42 -38.00 32.95 20.52
C ALA A 42 -36.85 33.94 20.38
N SER A 43 -36.72 34.85 21.35
CA SER A 43 -35.62 35.82 21.43
C SER A 43 -34.36 35.25 22.11
N VAL A 44 -34.52 34.21 22.90
CA VAL A 44 -33.47 33.48 23.60
C VAL A 44 -33.66 31.99 23.39
N VAL A 45 -32.57 31.27 23.18
CA VAL A 45 -32.55 29.81 23.12
C VAL A 45 -31.73 29.26 24.28
N ILE A 46 -32.29 28.29 24.97
CA ILE A 46 -31.59 27.53 26.00
C ILE A 46 -31.01 26.28 25.30
N ALA A 47 -29.69 26.19 25.21
CA ALA A 47 -28.95 25.11 24.59
C ALA A 47 -28.67 23.99 25.58
N MET A 48 -29.26 22.80 25.36
CA MET A 48 -29.17 21.66 26.27
C MET A 48 -28.65 20.42 25.55
N PRO A 49 -27.35 20.11 25.66
CA PRO A 49 -26.80 18.83 25.18
C PRO A 49 -27.22 17.70 26.14
N LEU A 50 -27.53 16.53 25.60
CA LEU A 50 -27.94 15.33 26.33
C LEU A 50 -27.14 14.12 25.92
N HIS A 51 -26.60 13.39 26.91
CA HIS A 51 -26.02 12.07 26.72
C HIS A 51 -26.16 11.24 28.00
N ASN A 52 -27.05 10.24 28.00
CA ASN A 52 -27.27 9.33 29.13
C ASN A 52 -27.60 10.02 30.46
N GLN A 53 -28.52 10.98 30.48
CA GLN A 53 -28.93 11.76 31.64
C GLN A 53 -30.45 11.68 31.94
N ALA A 54 -31.09 10.53 31.69
CA ALA A 54 -32.52 10.34 31.87
C ALA A 54 -33.02 10.77 33.28
N SER A 55 -32.24 10.51 34.34
CA SER A 55 -32.64 10.79 35.72
C SER A 55 -32.70 12.27 36.12
N THR A 56 -31.98 13.14 35.42
CA THR A 56 -31.87 14.58 35.73
C THR A 56 -32.61 15.45 34.72
N LEU A 57 -32.83 14.93 33.53
CA LEU A 57 -33.33 15.69 32.38
C LEU A 57 -34.71 16.36 32.67
N ARG A 58 -35.63 15.70 33.37
CA ARG A 58 -36.96 16.26 33.69
C ARG A 58 -36.83 17.60 34.41
N ALA A 59 -36.06 17.61 35.48
CA ALA A 59 -35.88 18.82 36.30
C ALA A 59 -35.18 19.94 35.50
N ALA A 60 -34.20 19.60 34.69
CA ALA A 60 -33.51 20.56 33.81
C ALA A 60 -34.48 21.19 32.80
N LEU A 61 -35.29 20.37 32.13
CA LEU A 61 -36.29 20.85 31.18
C LEU A 61 -37.37 21.70 31.81
N GLU A 62 -37.91 21.30 32.98
CA GLU A 62 -38.91 22.07 33.74
C GLU A 62 -38.37 23.45 34.14
N SER A 63 -37.11 23.52 34.58
CA SER A 63 -36.44 24.78 34.89
C SER A 63 -36.22 25.68 33.67
N ALA A 64 -36.00 25.05 32.49
CA ALA A 64 -35.80 25.79 31.25
C ALA A 64 -37.11 26.34 30.66
N ILE A 65 -38.16 25.55 30.63
CA ILE A 65 -39.46 25.98 30.04
C ILE A 65 -40.23 26.99 30.95
N SER A 66 -39.88 27.06 32.24
CA SER A 66 -40.48 28.01 33.17
C SER A 66 -39.88 29.42 33.09
N GLN A 67 -38.84 29.63 32.27
CA GLN A 67 -38.19 30.94 32.14
C GLN A 67 -39.11 31.99 31.54
N THR A 68 -39.12 33.15 32.20
CA THR A 68 -39.87 34.33 31.78
C THR A 68 -38.93 35.44 31.35
N LEU A 69 -39.27 36.13 30.27
CA LEU A 69 -38.57 37.32 29.80
C LEU A 69 -39.49 38.53 29.81
N THR A 70 -38.95 39.70 30.09
CA THR A 70 -39.68 40.98 30.00
C THR A 70 -40.07 41.27 28.54
N GLU A 71 -39.17 40.93 27.59
CA GLU A 71 -39.40 41.07 26.17
C GLU A 71 -39.08 39.76 25.43
N GLY A 72 -40.09 39.18 24.80
CA GLY A 72 -39.95 37.92 24.07
C GLY A 72 -40.15 36.66 24.93
N HIS A 73 -39.60 35.54 24.55
CA HIS A 73 -39.71 34.28 25.28
C HIS A 73 -38.53 33.36 24.98
N CYS A 74 -38.38 32.29 25.74
CA CYS A 74 -37.34 31.29 25.57
C CYS A 74 -37.84 30.10 24.75
N ALA A 75 -36.97 29.53 23.94
CA ALA A 75 -37.07 28.18 23.41
C ALA A 75 -35.94 27.29 23.98
N VAL A 76 -36.17 25.98 23.98
CA VAL A 76 -35.16 25.00 24.41
C VAL A 76 -34.79 24.14 23.24
N VAL A 77 -33.49 24.06 22.92
CA VAL A 77 -32.97 23.12 21.96
C VAL A 77 -32.26 22.00 22.71
N LEU A 78 -32.92 20.83 22.73
CA LEU A 78 -32.40 19.61 23.35
C LEU A 78 -31.75 18.76 22.27
N LEU A 79 -30.44 18.52 22.37
CA LEU A 79 -29.69 17.67 21.43
C LEU A 79 -29.28 16.37 22.09
N ASP A 80 -29.90 15.27 21.66
CA ASP A 80 -29.56 13.91 22.05
C ASP A 80 -28.33 13.42 21.23
N ASP A 81 -27.19 13.28 21.90
CA ASP A 81 -25.93 12.78 21.33
C ASP A 81 -25.81 11.27 21.56
N GLN A 82 -26.68 10.48 20.90
CA GLN A 82 -26.73 9.02 20.97
C GLN A 82 -26.86 8.44 22.39
N SER A 83 -27.79 8.95 23.20
CA SER A 83 -28.10 8.33 24.47
C SER A 83 -28.61 6.90 24.31
N THR A 84 -28.18 6.03 25.20
CA THR A 84 -28.58 4.61 25.26
C THR A 84 -29.59 4.32 26.39
N ASP A 85 -29.85 5.32 27.26
CA ASP A 85 -30.86 5.28 28.30
C ASP A 85 -32.25 5.63 27.76
N ASN A 86 -33.32 5.39 28.56
CA ASN A 86 -34.71 5.61 28.16
C ASN A 86 -35.21 7.04 28.45
N TRP A 87 -34.37 8.05 28.24
CA TRP A 87 -34.69 9.45 28.56
C TRP A 87 -36.05 9.95 28.02
N GLN A 88 -36.46 9.53 26.82
CA GLN A 88 -37.72 9.96 26.21
C GLN A 88 -38.94 9.56 27.07
N GLN A 89 -38.85 8.41 27.73
CA GLN A 89 -39.97 7.95 28.59
C GLN A 89 -40.14 8.85 29.84
N GLU A 90 -39.02 9.36 30.36
CA GLU A 90 -39.03 10.22 31.57
C GLU A 90 -39.64 11.61 31.30
N VAL A 91 -39.65 12.09 30.05
CA VAL A 91 -40.06 13.46 29.71
C VAL A 91 -41.11 13.53 28.58
N THR A 92 -41.80 12.42 28.30
CA THR A 92 -42.74 12.31 27.16
C THR A 92 -43.79 13.43 27.14
N ASP A 93 -44.30 13.82 28.30
CA ASP A 93 -45.26 14.91 28.49
C ASP A 93 -44.65 16.29 28.18
N LEU A 94 -43.41 16.52 28.57
CA LEU A 94 -42.71 17.78 28.34
C LEU A 94 -42.31 17.97 26.87
N LEU A 95 -42.05 16.89 26.14
CA LEU A 95 -41.68 16.96 24.72
C LEU A 95 -42.79 17.52 23.81
N GLN A 96 -44.03 17.62 24.33
CA GLN A 96 -45.15 18.26 23.63
C GLN A 96 -45.19 19.78 23.85
N HIS A 97 -44.33 20.33 24.71
CA HIS A 97 -44.31 21.76 24.98
C HIS A 97 -43.84 22.56 23.75
N PRO A 98 -44.53 23.63 23.32
CA PRO A 98 -44.22 24.34 22.06
C PRO A 98 -42.85 25.02 22.06
N ALA A 99 -42.22 25.23 23.20
CA ALA A 99 -40.87 25.79 23.28
C ALA A 99 -39.75 24.78 23.05
N ILE A 100 -40.02 23.47 23.09
CA ILE A 100 -38.97 22.43 22.99
C ILE A 100 -38.76 21.98 21.56
N ILE A 101 -37.52 22.02 21.14
CA ILE A 101 -37.03 21.46 19.86
C ILE A 101 -36.10 20.32 20.24
N VAL A 102 -36.37 19.13 19.69
CA VAL A 102 -35.53 17.96 19.92
C VAL A 102 -34.66 17.69 18.66
N LEU A 103 -33.38 17.66 18.86
CA LEU A 103 -32.39 17.24 17.84
C LEU A 103 -31.83 15.89 18.26
N SER A 104 -31.54 15.06 17.27
CA SER A 104 -30.71 13.87 17.44
C SER A 104 -29.49 13.96 16.54
N GLY A 105 -28.32 13.63 17.05
CA GLY A 105 -27.04 13.70 16.32
C GLY A 105 -26.00 12.74 16.85
N HIS A 106 -24.85 12.74 16.23
CA HIS A 106 -23.67 12.04 16.70
C HIS A 106 -22.51 13.02 16.81
N CYS A 107 -22.32 13.61 17.96
CA CYS A 107 -21.31 14.63 18.21
C CYS A 107 -20.06 14.06 18.89
N GLY A 108 -20.24 13.07 19.77
CA GLY A 108 -19.16 12.32 20.40
C GLY A 108 -18.44 13.06 21.55
N ASN A 109 -18.75 14.33 21.80
CA ASN A 109 -18.36 15.06 23.01
C ASN A 109 -19.22 16.31 23.24
N ALA A 110 -19.17 16.85 24.46
CA ALA A 110 -19.99 17.97 24.90
C ALA A 110 -19.72 19.27 24.12
N ALA A 111 -18.46 19.57 23.80
CA ALA A 111 -18.09 20.77 23.05
C ALA A 111 -18.72 20.77 21.65
N LEU A 112 -18.68 19.64 20.99
CA LEU A 112 -19.21 19.47 19.66
C LEU A 112 -20.75 19.47 19.66
N ALA A 113 -21.38 18.89 20.66
CA ALA A 113 -22.84 18.95 20.83
C ALA A 113 -23.31 20.40 21.05
N ARG A 114 -22.61 21.18 21.89
CA ARG A 114 -22.91 22.59 22.09
C ARG A 114 -22.73 23.42 20.84
N ASN A 115 -21.64 23.20 20.07
CA ASN A 115 -21.42 23.87 18.80
C ASN A 115 -22.51 23.53 17.78
N ALA A 116 -22.94 22.27 17.71
CA ALA A 116 -24.01 21.84 16.81
C ALA A 116 -25.34 22.56 17.13
N ILE A 117 -25.65 22.79 18.44
CA ILE A 117 -26.81 23.58 18.84
C ILE A 117 -26.65 25.05 18.42
N LEU A 118 -25.45 25.64 18.63
CA LEU A 118 -25.19 27.03 18.23
C LEU A 118 -25.38 27.20 16.71
N ASP A 119 -24.84 26.29 15.91
CA ASP A 119 -25.01 26.32 14.46
C ASP A 119 -26.48 26.19 14.07
N PHE A 120 -27.21 25.26 14.69
CA PHE A 120 -28.63 25.08 14.44
C PHE A 120 -29.43 26.35 14.77
N VAL A 121 -29.17 26.98 15.92
CA VAL A 121 -29.87 28.20 16.35
C VAL A 121 -29.63 29.35 15.36
N GLU A 122 -28.41 29.58 14.97
CA GLU A 122 -28.06 30.66 14.04
C GLU A 122 -28.71 30.51 12.67
N MET A 123 -29.07 29.28 12.28
CA MET A 123 -29.65 28.98 10.98
C MET A 123 -31.19 28.90 10.96
N GLU A 124 -31.72 28.16 11.90
CA GLU A 124 -33.14 27.79 11.91
C GLU A 124 -33.99 28.71 12.79
N LEU A 125 -33.36 29.46 13.71
CA LEU A 125 -33.99 30.32 14.65
C LEU A 125 -33.52 31.79 14.56
N PRO A 126 -33.77 32.45 13.40
CA PRO A 126 -33.23 33.79 13.13
C PRO A 126 -33.71 34.90 14.09
N SER A 127 -34.77 34.65 14.85
CA SER A 127 -35.28 35.57 15.89
C SER A 127 -34.46 35.51 17.18
N ALA A 128 -33.70 34.45 17.38
CA ALA A 128 -32.91 34.26 18.59
C ALA A 128 -31.69 35.22 18.60
N ARG A 129 -31.64 36.09 19.57
CA ARG A 129 -30.54 37.06 19.79
C ARG A 129 -29.49 36.50 20.73
N TRP A 130 -29.86 35.58 21.63
CA TRP A 130 -29.03 35.02 22.65
C TRP A 130 -29.19 33.49 22.75
N VAL A 131 -28.10 32.83 23.11
CA VAL A 131 -28.10 31.40 23.48
C VAL A 131 -27.57 31.27 24.90
N ALA A 132 -28.42 30.74 25.79
CA ALA A 132 -28.06 30.42 27.17
C ALA A 132 -27.66 28.95 27.27
N ARG A 133 -26.53 28.64 27.87
CA ARG A 133 -26.12 27.28 28.15
C ARG A 133 -26.86 26.73 29.38
N LEU A 134 -27.36 25.50 29.26
CA LEU A 134 -27.85 24.68 30.39
C LEU A 134 -27.51 23.22 30.10
N ASP A 135 -26.72 22.58 30.95
CA ASP A 135 -26.46 21.16 30.83
C ASP A 135 -27.68 20.34 31.37
N SER A 136 -27.88 19.13 30.82
CA SER A 136 -29.09 18.31 31.13
C SER A 136 -29.13 17.73 32.55
N ASP A 137 -28.08 17.96 33.34
CA ASP A 137 -27.96 17.59 34.75
C ASP A 137 -27.93 18.80 35.69
N ASP A 138 -28.19 20.01 35.18
CA ASP A 138 -28.17 21.28 35.91
C ASP A 138 -29.54 22.00 35.88
N LEU A 139 -29.73 23.00 36.72
CA LEU A 139 -30.98 23.75 36.83
C LEU A 139 -30.75 25.28 36.82
N LEU A 140 -31.71 26.02 36.27
CA LEU A 140 -31.80 27.46 36.45
C LEU A 140 -32.36 27.77 37.84
N CYS A 141 -31.81 28.76 38.54
CA CYS A 141 -32.17 29.06 39.96
C CYS A 141 -33.58 29.60 40.18
N SER A 142 -34.11 30.28 39.16
CA SER A 142 -35.45 30.91 39.21
C SER A 142 -36.02 31.10 37.82
N GLU A 143 -37.31 31.42 37.71
CA GLU A 143 -37.95 31.74 36.44
C GLU A 143 -37.42 33.01 35.78
N ALA A 144 -36.68 33.85 36.49
CA ALA A 144 -36.03 35.07 36.00
C ALA A 144 -34.53 34.93 35.75
N SER A 145 -33.95 33.73 35.83
CA SER A 145 -32.51 33.51 35.68
C SER A 145 -31.97 33.95 34.35
N VAL A 146 -32.64 33.61 33.25
CA VAL A 146 -32.26 34.01 31.90
C VAL A 146 -32.45 35.51 31.69
N GLU A 147 -33.54 36.08 32.15
CA GLU A 147 -33.82 37.54 32.10
C GLU A 147 -32.73 38.34 32.80
N ALA A 148 -32.24 37.88 33.93
CA ALA A 148 -31.16 38.52 34.67
C ALA A 148 -29.86 38.63 33.90
N LEU A 149 -29.55 37.64 33.04
CA LEU A 149 -28.39 37.66 32.14
C LEU A 149 -28.63 38.54 30.92
N VAL A 150 -29.79 38.39 30.29
CA VAL A 150 -30.15 39.12 29.07
C VAL A 150 -30.21 40.62 29.31
N SER A 151 -30.90 41.03 30.35
CA SER A 151 -31.09 42.45 30.67
C SER A 151 -29.75 43.17 30.90
N VAL A 152 -28.81 42.54 31.58
CA VAL A 152 -27.49 43.15 31.83
C VAL A 152 -26.65 43.14 30.54
N GLY A 153 -26.75 42.08 29.76
CA GLY A 153 -26.09 41.96 28.46
C GLY A 153 -26.53 42.99 27.44
N GLU A 154 -27.84 43.21 27.31
CA GLU A 154 -28.41 44.24 26.44
C GLU A 154 -28.06 45.65 26.92
N ALA A 155 -28.21 45.93 28.25
CA ALA A 155 -27.89 47.25 28.80
C ALA A 155 -26.44 47.68 28.61
N LYS A 156 -25.52 46.74 28.52
CA LYS A 156 -24.07 47.00 28.32
C LYS A 156 -23.60 46.72 26.89
N GLY A 157 -24.44 46.29 25.98
CA GLY A 157 -24.06 45.93 24.60
C GLY A 157 -23.04 44.77 24.54
N ALA A 158 -23.16 43.83 25.50
CA ALA A 158 -22.20 42.72 25.60
C ALA A 158 -22.40 41.72 24.49
N THR A 159 -21.31 40.97 24.09
CA THR A 159 -21.40 39.80 23.21
C THR A 159 -21.48 38.49 23.99
N PHE A 160 -21.11 38.51 25.26
CA PHE A 160 -21.27 37.40 26.17
C PHE A 160 -21.44 37.85 27.62
N VAL A 161 -22.21 37.10 28.37
CA VAL A 161 -22.46 37.34 29.79
C VAL A 161 -22.15 36.06 30.56
N ILE A 162 -21.45 36.24 31.69
CA ILE A 162 -21.08 35.15 32.57
C ILE A 162 -21.81 35.34 33.89
N GLY A 163 -22.62 34.36 34.28
CA GLY A 163 -23.32 34.40 35.56
C GLY A 163 -22.60 33.59 36.64
N SER A 164 -23.07 33.69 37.88
CA SER A 164 -22.62 32.84 38.98
C SER A 164 -23.57 31.64 39.18
N ASN A 165 -23.10 30.63 39.91
CA ASN A 165 -23.86 29.42 40.18
C ASN A 165 -23.87 29.05 41.68
N HIS A 166 -24.85 28.24 42.05
CA HIS A 166 -24.79 27.45 43.27
C HIS A 166 -24.22 26.09 43.00
N LEU A 167 -23.25 25.64 43.81
CA LEU A 167 -22.79 24.28 43.79
C LEU A 167 -23.68 23.43 44.68
N VAL A 168 -24.27 22.37 44.11
CA VAL A 168 -25.14 21.42 44.81
C VAL A 168 -24.47 20.04 44.81
N HIS A 169 -24.25 19.48 46.00
CA HIS A 169 -23.67 18.16 46.17
C HIS A 169 -24.67 17.24 46.91
N ASP A 170 -24.93 16.07 46.38
CA ASP A 170 -25.90 15.11 46.95
C ASP A 170 -27.24 15.74 47.29
N ASN A 171 -27.78 16.58 46.42
CA ASN A 171 -29.03 17.36 46.62
C ASN A 171 -29.02 18.36 47.81
N VAL A 172 -27.83 18.59 48.36
CA VAL A 172 -27.65 19.60 49.40
C VAL A 172 -26.94 20.82 48.84
N ARG A 173 -27.53 21.97 48.89
CA ARG A 173 -26.90 23.24 48.50
C ARG A 173 -25.69 23.50 49.42
N VAL A 174 -24.48 23.36 48.87
CA VAL A 174 -23.24 23.41 49.64
C VAL A 174 -22.83 24.86 49.88
N LYS A 175 -22.76 25.68 48.81
CA LYS A 175 -22.47 27.10 48.90
C LYS A 175 -22.75 27.80 47.55
N PRO A 176 -22.92 29.13 47.53
CA PRO A 176 -22.81 29.87 46.28
C PRO A 176 -21.37 29.78 45.79
N SER A 177 -21.19 29.58 44.48
CA SER A 177 -19.90 29.68 43.85
C SER A 177 -19.42 31.12 43.92
N ASN A 178 -18.29 31.36 44.55
CA ASN A 178 -17.72 32.70 44.61
C ASN A 178 -16.95 32.95 43.30
N ILE A 179 -17.51 33.74 42.43
CA ILE A 179 -16.83 34.28 41.30
C ILE A 179 -15.70 35.22 41.75
N ALA A 180 -14.55 35.17 41.10
CA ALA A 180 -13.51 36.18 41.28
C ALA A 180 -14.06 37.58 40.98
N ASN A 181 -13.55 38.59 41.66
CA ASN A 181 -13.95 39.99 41.44
C ASN A 181 -13.87 40.32 39.93
N PRO A 182 -14.96 40.86 39.32
CA PRO A 182 -14.95 41.31 37.93
C PRO A 182 -13.73 42.11 37.49
N GLU A 183 -13.21 42.98 38.39
CA GLU A 183 -11.98 43.75 38.12
C GLU A 183 -10.75 42.88 37.93
N ILE A 184 -10.69 41.69 38.48
CA ILE A 184 -9.61 40.71 38.26
C ILE A 184 -9.83 39.97 36.92
N LEU A 185 -11.04 39.56 36.66
CA LEU A 185 -11.37 38.76 35.46
C LEU A 185 -11.34 39.56 34.16
N LEU A 186 -11.54 40.89 34.23
CA LEU A 186 -11.51 41.79 33.08
C LEU A 186 -10.15 42.49 32.90
N ASP A 187 -9.20 42.29 33.81
CA ASP A 187 -7.82 42.75 33.67
C ASP A 187 -6.93 41.58 33.22
N ARG A 188 -6.28 41.72 32.06
CA ARG A 188 -5.56 40.61 31.42
C ARG A 188 -4.38 40.09 32.25
N GLU A 189 -3.62 40.93 32.89
CA GLU A 189 -2.46 40.53 33.71
C GLU A 189 -2.92 39.85 35.00
N ARG A 190 -3.94 40.38 35.65
CA ARG A 190 -4.53 39.80 36.86
C ARG A 190 -5.28 38.52 36.57
N LEU A 191 -5.90 38.40 35.36
CA LEU A 191 -6.58 37.21 34.88
C LEU A 191 -5.62 36.04 34.75
N VAL A 192 -4.41 36.22 34.19
CA VAL A 192 -3.41 35.14 34.08
C VAL A 192 -3.08 34.56 35.46
N GLY A 193 -2.74 35.46 36.44
CA GLY A 193 -2.46 34.97 37.78
C GLY A 193 -3.64 34.25 38.44
N PHE A 194 -4.87 34.75 38.22
CA PHE A 194 -6.07 34.07 38.68
C PHE A 194 -6.29 32.70 38.01
N ILE A 195 -6.13 32.59 36.68
CA ILE A 195 -6.26 31.33 35.93
C ILE A 195 -5.26 30.30 36.46
N GLU A 196 -4.03 30.71 36.71
CA GLU A 196 -3.02 29.81 37.28
C GLU A 196 -3.41 29.31 38.67
N ASP A 197 -3.83 30.19 39.55
CA ASP A 197 -4.26 29.82 40.90
C ASP A 197 -5.49 28.91 40.85
N PHE A 198 -6.44 29.20 39.97
CA PHE A 198 -7.62 28.37 39.78
C PHE A 198 -7.25 26.98 39.21
N CYS A 199 -6.44 26.92 38.16
CA CYS A 199 -6.08 25.67 37.54
C CYS A 199 -5.24 24.75 38.44
N PHE A 200 -4.44 25.34 39.33
CA PHE A 200 -3.65 24.58 40.30
C PHE A 200 -4.37 24.43 41.67
N ALA A 201 -5.67 24.71 41.73
CA ALA A 201 -6.51 24.61 42.93
C ALA A 201 -5.98 25.44 44.11
N ARG A 202 -5.36 26.58 43.84
CA ARG A 202 -4.89 27.56 44.83
C ARG A 202 -5.86 28.74 45.04
N ALA A 203 -6.75 28.96 44.06
CA ALA A 203 -7.75 30.05 44.15
C ALA A 203 -8.90 29.67 45.08
N ALA A 204 -9.33 30.65 45.90
CA ALA A 204 -10.53 30.49 46.70
C ALA A 204 -11.85 30.70 45.91
N ASN A 205 -11.77 31.32 44.75
CA ASN A 205 -12.85 31.67 43.85
C ASN A 205 -12.77 30.81 42.57
N GLU A 206 -13.90 30.73 41.86
CA GLU A 206 -14.01 29.92 40.67
C GLU A 206 -14.00 30.77 39.38
N LEU A 207 -13.48 30.19 38.29
CA LEU A 207 -13.70 30.68 36.93
C LEU A 207 -15.04 30.12 36.44
N PRO A 208 -16.10 30.94 36.36
CA PRO A 208 -17.41 30.44 35.98
C PRO A 208 -17.46 30.07 34.50
N SER A 209 -17.98 28.90 34.20
CA SER A 209 -17.98 28.38 32.82
C SER A 209 -19.33 27.76 32.40
N CYS A 210 -20.13 27.32 33.37
CA CYS A 210 -21.36 26.59 33.08
C CYS A 210 -22.56 27.49 32.79
N ASN A 211 -22.56 28.74 33.10
CA ASN A 211 -23.65 29.70 32.98
C ASN A 211 -23.34 30.84 31.99
N LEU A 212 -22.92 30.47 30.82
CA LEU A 212 -22.55 31.38 29.74
C LEU A 212 -23.76 31.70 28.86
N LEU A 213 -24.03 32.99 28.64
CA LEU A 213 -24.96 33.53 27.65
C LEU A 213 -24.18 34.14 26.51
N ILE A 214 -24.45 33.68 25.28
CA ILE A 214 -23.69 34.09 24.07
C ILE A 214 -24.67 34.80 23.12
N ARG A 215 -24.29 35.92 22.58
CA ARG A 215 -25.03 36.62 21.52
C ARG A 215 -24.83 35.89 20.19
N THR A 216 -25.91 35.63 19.46
CA THR A 216 -25.91 34.99 18.14
C THR A 216 -25.22 35.87 17.10
N GLY A 217 -24.56 35.22 16.10
CA GLY A 217 -23.89 35.90 14.99
C GLY A 217 -22.48 36.43 15.27
N TYR A 218 -21.90 36.18 16.44
CA TYR A 218 -20.54 36.57 16.80
C TYR A 218 -19.51 35.45 16.69
N GLY A 219 -19.90 34.29 16.16
CA GLY A 219 -19.00 33.20 15.84
C GLY A 219 -18.31 32.52 17.03
N ILE A 220 -18.85 32.70 18.23
CA ILE A 220 -18.29 32.07 19.44
C ILE A 220 -18.58 30.56 19.41
N ARG A 221 -17.53 29.73 19.55
CA ARG A 221 -17.62 28.26 19.53
C ARG A 221 -16.73 27.65 20.61
N TYR A 222 -17.19 26.51 21.16
CA TYR A 222 -16.39 25.74 22.11
C TYR A 222 -15.22 25.04 21.39
N PRO A 223 -14.01 25.05 21.96
CA PRO A 223 -12.91 24.26 21.42
C PRO A 223 -13.18 22.77 21.54
N SER A 224 -12.75 21.99 20.57
CA SER A 224 -12.97 20.52 20.56
C SER A 224 -12.03 19.82 21.55
N LEU A 225 -12.22 20.07 22.85
CA LEU A 225 -11.53 19.41 23.95
C LEU A 225 -12.42 18.34 24.57
N HIS A 226 -11.82 17.29 25.11
CA HIS A 226 -12.56 16.25 25.82
C HIS A 226 -12.89 16.61 27.29
N SER A 227 -12.24 17.64 27.83
CA SER A 227 -12.43 18.08 29.20
C SER A 227 -12.04 19.54 29.36
N ALA A 228 -12.73 20.28 30.22
CA ALA A 228 -12.53 21.70 30.52
C ALA A 228 -12.60 22.63 29.28
N GLU A 229 -13.36 22.24 28.25
CA GLU A 229 -13.58 23.03 27.03
C GLU A 229 -14.29 24.36 27.32
N ASP A 230 -15.14 24.37 28.34
CA ASP A 230 -15.85 25.55 28.81
C ASP A 230 -14.91 26.52 29.59
N HIS A 231 -14.05 26.03 30.47
CA HIS A 231 -13.02 26.84 31.10
C HIS A 231 -12.07 27.47 30.10
N TRP A 232 -11.67 26.69 29.09
CA TRP A 232 -10.83 27.20 28.00
C TRP A 232 -11.52 28.32 27.24
N LEU A 233 -12.78 28.14 26.85
CA LEU A 233 -13.55 29.15 26.12
C LEU A 233 -13.68 30.44 26.92
N VAL A 234 -14.10 30.33 28.20
CA VAL A 234 -14.28 31.51 29.05
C VAL A 234 -12.97 32.23 29.30
N ALA A 235 -11.88 31.52 29.58
CA ALA A 235 -10.54 32.10 29.71
C ALA A 235 -10.09 32.87 28.45
N GLN A 236 -10.33 32.31 27.28
CA GLN A 236 -10.07 32.97 25.99
C GLN A 236 -10.91 34.23 25.80
N LEU A 237 -12.23 34.13 26.02
CA LEU A 237 -13.12 35.28 25.86
C LEU A 237 -12.71 36.44 26.78
N LEU A 238 -12.41 36.17 28.02
CA LEU A 238 -11.96 37.18 28.99
C LEU A 238 -10.57 37.77 28.62
N MET A 239 -9.68 36.95 28.06
CA MET A 239 -8.35 37.40 27.64
C MET A 239 -8.41 38.31 26.41
N PHE A 240 -9.18 37.95 25.40
CA PHE A 240 -9.16 38.61 24.11
C PHE A 240 -10.28 39.64 23.92
N ARG A 241 -11.43 39.48 24.63
CA ARG A 241 -12.61 40.39 24.56
C ARG A 241 -13.10 40.86 25.90
N PRO A 242 -12.24 41.35 26.82
CA PRO A 242 -12.69 41.75 28.14
C PRO A 242 -13.72 42.89 28.09
N ASP A 243 -13.64 43.78 27.12
CA ASP A 243 -14.56 44.94 26.94
C ASP A 243 -15.98 44.54 26.46
N GLU A 244 -16.12 43.29 25.93
CA GLU A 244 -17.38 42.76 25.46
C GLU A 244 -18.05 41.82 26.48
N ALA A 245 -17.41 41.61 27.61
CA ALA A 245 -17.85 40.72 28.67
C ALA A 245 -18.67 41.46 29.74
N VAL A 246 -19.70 40.79 30.26
CA VAL A 246 -20.35 41.18 31.49
C VAL A 246 -20.36 40.01 32.46
N ILE A 247 -20.01 40.29 33.72
CA ILE A 247 -20.00 39.32 34.80
C ILE A 247 -21.09 39.63 35.77
N VAL A 248 -22.02 38.66 35.98
CA VAL A 248 -23.10 38.75 36.93
C VAL A 248 -22.68 38.03 38.22
N PRO A 249 -22.51 38.74 39.34
CA PRO A 249 -21.89 38.19 40.55
C PRO A 249 -22.87 37.38 41.43
N TYR A 250 -24.16 37.38 41.13
CA TYR A 250 -25.14 36.61 41.88
C TYR A 250 -25.54 35.31 41.18
N PRO A 251 -25.95 34.26 41.92
CA PRO A 251 -26.25 32.96 41.32
C PRO A 251 -27.52 33.00 40.48
N VAL A 252 -27.39 32.57 39.22
CA VAL A 252 -28.53 32.39 38.27
C VAL A 252 -28.71 30.93 37.87
N TYR A 253 -27.83 30.05 38.36
CA TYR A 253 -27.66 28.69 37.89
C TYR A 253 -27.35 27.76 39.07
N CYS A 254 -27.82 26.52 39.04
CA CYS A 254 -27.48 25.47 39.99
C CYS A 254 -26.69 24.40 39.28
N HIS A 255 -25.42 24.27 39.59
CA HIS A 255 -24.55 23.22 39.08
C HIS A 255 -24.55 22.03 40.05
N TYR A 256 -24.91 20.85 39.55
CA TYR A 256 -24.98 19.63 40.34
C TYR A 256 -23.75 18.77 40.15
N THR A 257 -23.12 18.40 41.28
CA THR A 257 -22.04 17.45 41.28
C THR A 257 -22.60 16.06 41.65
N LEU A 258 -22.82 15.22 40.66
CA LEU A 258 -23.37 13.88 40.82
C LEU A 258 -22.29 12.82 40.67
N ARG A 259 -22.45 11.66 41.34
CA ARG A 259 -21.59 10.49 41.09
C ARG A 259 -21.82 9.93 39.69
N GLY A 260 -20.75 9.67 38.92
CA GLY A 260 -20.82 9.10 37.58
C GLY A 260 -20.88 10.12 36.44
N GLN A 261 -20.83 11.41 36.73
CA GLN A 261 -20.71 12.45 35.70
C GLN A 261 -19.39 12.37 34.96
N THR A 262 -19.37 12.89 33.72
CA THR A 262 -18.17 12.96 32.87
C THR A 262 -17.02 13.67 33.57
N THR A 263 -17.29 14.78 34.28
CA THR A 263 -16.29 15.51 35.06
C THR A 263 -15.66 14.64 36.13
N THR A 264 -16.46 13.88 36.89
CA THR A 264 -15.96 12.98 37.94
C THR A 264 -15.12 11.84 37.37
N SER A 265 -15.49 11.34 36.19
CA SER A 265 -14.73 10.30 35.49
C SER A 265 -13.41 10.86 34.95
N ASN A 266 -13.41 12.05 34.38
CA ASN A 266 -12.21 12.74 33.89
C ASN A 266 -11.28 13.15 35.05
N GLU A 267 -11.77 13.50 36.22
CA GLU A 267 -10.97 13.75 37.40
C GLU A 267 -10.23 12.50 37.89
N LYS A 268 -10.91 11.35 37.93
CA LYS A 268 -10.30 10.06 38.28
C LYS A 268 -9.20 9.64 37.33
N LEU A 269 -9.37 9.94 36.03
CA LEU A 269 -8.38 9.67 34.99
C LEU A 269 -7.27 10.74 34.92
N GLY A 270 -7.35 11.81 35.72
CA GLY A 270 -6.40 12.94 35.65
C GLY A 270 -6.57 13.84 34.42
N ALA A 271 -7.51 13.54 33.53
CA ALA A 271 -7.70 14.28 32.26
C ALA A 271 -8.16 15.73 32.53
N TYR A 272 -9.06 15.93 33.48
CA TYR A 272 -9.56 17.25 33.86
C TYR A 272 -8.44 18.14 34.43
N ARG A 273 -7.63 17.60 35.33
CA ARG A 273 -6.48 18.32 35.88
C ARG A 273 -5.48 18.71 34.80
N HIS A 274 -5.14 17.78 33.94
CA HIS A 274 -4.22 18.02 32.82
C HIS A 274 -4.73 19.09 31.84
N ALA A 275 -6.04 19.10 31.56
CA ALA A 275 -6.65 20.13 30.73
C ALA A 275 -6.53 21.52 31.37
N ARG A 276 -6.77 21.63 32.68
CA ARG A 276 -6.64 22.90 33.44
C ARG A 276 -5.20 23.40 33.50
N GLU A 277 -4.23 22.51 33.69
CA GLU A 277 -2.81 22.86 33.63
C GLU A 277 -2.43 23.48 32.25
N LYS A 278 -2.99 22.93 31.17
CA LYS A 278 -2.82 23.50 29.82
C LYS A 278 -3.43 24.88 29.68
N ILE A 279 -4.59 25.15 30.29
CA ILE A 279 -5.21 26.47 30.26
C ILE A 279 -4.29 27.50 30.96
N ALA A 280 -3.73 27.17 32.12
CA ALA A 280 -2.80 28.02 32.84
C ALA A 280 -1.55 28.36 32.02
N MET A 281 -0.99 27.36 31.34
CA MET A 281 0.16 27.56 30.44
C MET A 281 -0.20 28.43 29.23
N ALA A 282 -1.37 28.17 28.63
CA ALA A 282 -1.84 28.92 27.47
C ALA A 282 -2.11 30.41 27.81
N SER A 283 -2.68 30.71 28.95
CA SER A 283 -3.01 32.10 29.34
C SER A 283 -1.78 33.03 29.38
N ARG A 284 -0.64 32.53 29.80
CA ARG A 284 0.64 33.29 29.71
C ARG A 284 1.05 33.53 28.26
N ALA A 285 0.94 32.54 27.40
CA ALA A 285 1.25 32.68 25.99
C ALA A 285 0.31 33.67 25.30
N TRP A 286 -0.98 33.68 25.66
CA TRP A 286 -1.95 34.67 25.16
C TRP A 286 -1.58 36.09 25.55
N LEU A 287 -1.26 36.32 26.83
CA LEU A 287 -0.84 37.64 27.31
C LEU A 287 0.45 38.12 26.62
N ALA A 288 1.44 37.23 26.49
CA ALA A 288 2.66 37.54 25.76
C ALA A 288 2.37 37.88 24.28
N ALA A 289 1.51 37.11 23.61
CA ALA A 289 1.14 37.37 22.21
C ALA A 289 0.44 38.74 22.03
N LEU A 290 -0.38 39.15 23.00
CA LEU A 290 -1.03 40.47 23.00
C LEU A 290 -0.06 41.64 23.27
N SER A 291 1.08 41.37 23.88
CA SER A 291 2.13 42.37 24.21
C SER A 291 3.18 42.50 23.11
N GLU A 292 3.21 41.59 22.16
CA GLU A 292 4.19 41.62 21.06
C GLU A 292 3.91 42.73 20.03
N PRO A 293 4.97 43.35 19.46
CA PRO A 293 4.79 44.29 18.37
C PRO A 293 4.34 43.57 17.11
N GLY A 294 3.20 43.95 16.58
CA GLY A 294 2.64 43.36 15.34
C GLY A 294 1.15 43.22 15.37
N GLU A 295 0.59 42.70 14.27
CA GLU A 295 -0.84 42.46 14.11
C GLU A 295 -1.17 41.03 14.52
N LEU A 296 -2.04 40.83 15.53
CA LEU A 296 -2.54 39.50 15.89
C LEU A 296 -3.44 38.97 14.76
N LEU A 297 -2.99 37.95 14.06
CA LEU A 297 -3.72 37.31 12.94
C LEU A 297 -4.75 36.31 13.41
N GLY A 298 -4.51 35.65 14.53
CA GLY A 298 -5.42 34.65 15.08
C GLY A 298 -4.82 33.88 16.25
N PHE A 299 -5.67 33.10 16.90
CA PHE A 299 -5.28 32.16 17.93
C PHE A 299 -6.21 30.93 17.91
N GLY A 300 -5.73 29.83 18.42
CA GLY A 300 -6.45 28.57 18.43
C GLY A 300 -6.06 27.67 19.58
N MET A 301 -6.27 26.36 19.40
CA MET A 301 -5.94 25.36 20.42
C MET A 301 -4.43 25.08 20.54
N GLU A 302 -3.65 25.45 19.53
CA GLU A 302 -2.21 25.17 19.50
C GLU A 302 -1.36 26.34 19.92
N GLY A 303 -1.79 27.56 19.63
CA GLY A 303 -1.00 28.75 19.86
C GLY A 303 -1.64 30.01 19.32
N CYS A 304 -0.85 31.07 19.27
CA CYS A 304 -1.20 32.37 18.73
C CYS A 304 -0.35 32.65 17.49
N VAL A 305 -0.90 33.40 16.54
CA VAL A 305 -0.24 33.75 15.27
C VAL A 305 -0.36 35.23 15.07
N TRP A 306 0.78 35.91 14.81
CA TRP A 306 0.78 37.33 14.50
C TRP A 306 1.72 37.66 13.34
N ARG A 307 1.48 38.81 12.74
CA ARG A 307 2.32 39.37 11.68
C ARG A 307 3.33 40.32 12.25
N GLN A 308 4.62 40.14 11.95
CA GLN A 308 5.73 41.03 12.25
C GLN A 308 6.42 41.45 10.94
N GLY A 309 6.00 42.61 10.38
CA GLY A 309 6.49 43.04 9.07
C GLY A 309 6.17 42.03 7.94
N GLU A 310 7.21 41.51 7.32
CA GLU A 310 7.10 40.51 6.22
C GLU A 310 7.10 39.06 6.72
N PHE A 311 6.90 38.82 8.00
CA PHE A 311 6.89 37.49 8.59
C PHE A 311 5.62 37.20 9.37
N VAL A 312 5.23 35.96 9.35
CA VAL A 312 4.28 35.36 10.29
C VAL A 312 5.06 34.68 11.41
N VAL A 313 4.62 34.93 12.63
CA VAL A 313 5.18 34.32 13.84
C VAL A 313 4.07 33.52 14.54
N LYS A 314 4.22 32.21 14.66
CA LYS A 314 3.31 31.31 15.40
C LYS A 314 4.00 30.87 16.68
N ARG A 315 3.45 31.23 17.83
CA ARG A 315 3.89 30.77 19.14
C ARG A 315 2.96 29.66 19.62
N PHE A 316 3.52 28.49 19.85
CA PHE A 316 2.78 27.37 20.42
C PHE A 316 2.65 27.53 21.92
N TYR A 317 1.51 27.10 22.47
CA TYR A 317 1.38 27.00 23.92
C TYR A 317 2.36 25.96 24.47
N PRO A 318 2.91 26.18 25.68
CA PRO A 318 3.84 25.24 26.29
C PRO A 318 3.27 23.81 26.31
N SER A 319 4.10 22.83 25.98
CA SER A 319 3.76 21.40 25.93
C SER A 319 2.71 20.99 24.86
N ILE A 320 2.27 21.89 24.00
CA ILE A 320 1.36 21.53 22.90
C ILE A 320 2.12 20.98 21.70
N ALA A 321 3.26 21.57 21.35
CA ALA A 321 4.10 21.11 20.26
C ALA A 321 5.38 20.46 20.83
N ASN A 322 5.82 19.36 20.19
CA ASN A 322 7.07 18.71 20.52
C ASN A 322 8.19 19.28 19.62
N GLN A 323 9.31 19.64 20.23
CA GLN A 323 10.46 20.20 19.50
C GLN A 323 10.95 19.25 18.38
N ALA A 324 11.03 17.95 18.64
CA ALA A 324 11.49 16.97 17.65
C ALA A 324 10.55 16.88 16.44
N ASP A 325 9.23 16.98 16.68
CA ASP A 325 8.23 16.97 15.61
C ASP A 325 8.31 18.23 14.76
N ILE A 326 8.49 19.40 15.38
CA ILE A 326 8.64 20.69 14.68
C ILE A 326 9.96 20.75 13.92
N ALA A 327 11.06 20.24 14.47
CA ALA A 327 12.34 20.17 13.79
C ALA A 327 12.25 19.27 12.53
N ARG A 328 11.64 18.10 12.67
CA ARG A 328 11.39 17.20 11.55
C ARG A 328 10.50 17.83 10.49
N LEU A 329 9.45 18.55 10.90
CA LEU A 329 8.56 19.26 9.98
C LEU A 329 9.30 20.34 9.21
N ALA A 330 10.20 21.08 9.88
CA ALA A 330 11.02 22.10 9.23
C ALA A 330 11.93 21.51 8.16
N GLU A 331 12.57 20.36 8.42
CA GLU A 331 13.36 19.63 7.42
C GLU A 331 12.51 19.17 6.23
N LEU A 332 11.35 18.56 6.49
CA LEU A 332 10.49 18.01 5.45
C LEU A 332 9.79 19.10 4.61
N SER A 333 9.61 20.32 5.17
CA SER A 333 8.98 21.43 4.45
C SER A 333 9.76 21.84 3.19
N HIS A 334 11.10 21.69 3.20
CA HIS A 334 11.95 21.93 2.03
C HIS A 334 11.69 20.97 0.85
N GLY A 335 11.17 19.77 1.13
CA GLY A 335 10.84 18.77 0.10
C GLY A 335 9.40 18.86 -0.41
N ALA A 336 8.59 19.77 0.13
CA ALA A 336 7.15 19.83 -0.15
C ALA A 336 6.79 20.73 -1.36
N ASN A 337 7.72 21.05 -2.24
CA ASN A 337 7.53 21.85 -3.47
C ASN A 337 6.69 23.13 -3.22
N ASP A 338 7.06 23.93 -2.21
CA ASP A 338 6.35 25.14 -1.77
C ASP A 338 4.88 24.92 -1.34
N ARG A 339 4.44 23.66 -1.14
CA ARG A 339 3.11 23.37 -0.59
C ARG A 339 2.97 23.73 0.89
N LEU A 340 4.09 23.88 1.57
CA LEU A 340 4.21 24.40 2.91
C LEU A 340 5.21 25.57 2.91
N PRO A 341 5.00 26.64 3.68
CA PRO A 341 6.03 27.63 3.87
C PRO A 341 7.26 27.03 4.55
N VAL A 342 8.43 27.35 4.02
CA VAL A 342 9.69 27.04 4.70
C VAL A 342 9.78 27.93 5.94
N PHE A 343 10.04 27.37 7.10
CA PHE A 343 10.02 28.09 8.37
C PHE A 343 11.24 27.78 9.23
N GLU A 344 11.62 28.78 10.03
CA GLU A 344 12.59 28.66 11.12
C GLU A 344 11.83 28.44 12.43
N TYR A 345 12.45 27.76 13.39
CA TYR A 345 11.90 27.62 14.73
C TYR A 345 12.92 27.93 15.82
N SER A 346 12.41 28.41 16.95
CA SER A 346 13.18 28.68 18.16
C SER A 346 12.40 28.27 19.41
N ILE A 347 13.12 28.17 20.52
CA ILE A 347 12.50 27.92 21.83
C ILE A 347 12.71 29.20 22.64
N GLU A 348 11.62 29.77 23.14
CA GLU A 348 11.63 30.91 24.00
C GLU A 348 11.66 30.54 25.50
N GLU A 349 11.78 31.54 26.36
CA GLU A 349 11.63 31.36 27.79
C GLU A 349 10.29 30.65 28.11
N TYR A 350 10.29 29.80 29.11
CA TYR A 350 9.18 28.92 29.49
C TYR A 350 8.87 27.75 28.52
N GLY A 351 9.74 27.45 27.54
CA GLY A 351 9.62 26.30 26.67
C GLY A 351 8.56 26.43 25.57
N SER A 352 8.11 27.62 25.25
CA SER A 352 7.24 27.86 24.09
C SER A 352 8.03 27.75 22.81
N LEU A 353 7.54 26.93 21.90
CA LEU A 353 8.07 26.82 20.54
C LEU A 353 7.50 27.95 19.69
N VAL A 354 8.37 28.60 18.90
CA VAL A 354 8.01 29.66 17.99
C VAL A 354 8.46 29.30 16.58
N CYS A 355 7.56 29.36 15.61
CA CYS A 355 7.83 29.19 14.20
C CYS A 355 7.71 30.53 13.49
N ARG A 356 8.68 30.82 12.59
CA ARG A 356 8.71 32.04 11.79
C ARG A 356 8.82 31.70 10.30
N TYR A 357 7.89 32.22 9.49
CA TYR A 357 7.85 32.00 8.04
C TYR A 357 7.40 33.27 7.31
N PRO A 358 7.67 33.38 5.99
CA PRO A 358 7.30 34.55 5.22
C PRO A 358 5.80 34.83 5.22
N TRP A 359 5.41 36.09 5.33
CA TRP A 359 4.02 36.48 5.15
C TRP A 359 3.64 36.41 3.67
N THR A 360 2.51 35.79 3.37
CA THR A 360 1.90 35.83 2.05
C THR A 360 0.67 36.74 2.06
N ASN A 361 0.59 37.68 1.14
CA ASN A 361 -0.56 38.57 1.02
C ASN A 361 -1.66 38.02 0.11
N LEU A 362 -1.76 36.70 0.04
CA LEU A 362 -2.75 36.00 -0.78
C LEU A 362 -4.05 35.82 -0.01
N ASP A 363 -5.17 35.95 -0.71
CA ASP A 363 -6.50 35.68 -0.16
C ASP A 363 -6.67 34.17 0.10
N PRO A 364 -7.56 33.77 1.02
CA PRO A 364 -8.00 32.40 1.15
C PRO A 364 -8.60 31.87 -0.16
N VAL A 365 -8.51 30.57 -0.39
CA VAL A 365 -9.03 29.93 -1.59
C VAL A 365 -10.53 30.16 -1.76
N GLY A 366 -10.95 30.34 -2.99
CA GLY A 366 -12.38 30.49 -3.35
C GLY A 366 -13.15 29.17 -3.20
N LYS A 367 -14.42 29.20 -3.66
CA LYS A 367 -15.33 28.06 -3.57
C LYS A 367 -14.83 26.82 -4.32
N HIS A 368 -14.15 27.02 -5.45
CA HIS A 368 -13.61 25.94 -6.28
C HIS A 368 -12.11 26.12 -6.53
N ILE A 369 -11.39 25.03 -6.42
CA ILE A 369 -9.96 24.90 -6.72
C ILE A 369 -9.83 23.98 -7.95
N PRO A 370 -9.00 24.31 -8.94
CA PRO A 370 -8.79 23.44 -10.08
C PRO A 370 -8.32 22.04 -9.66
N THR A 371 -8.94 20.99 -10.19
CA THR A 371 -8.64 19.58 -9.82
C THR A 371 -7.16 19.25 -9.90
N GLN A 372 -6.46 19.76 -10.92
CA GLN A 372 -5.02 19.55 -11.08
C GLN A 372 -4.21 20.13 -9.90
N GLN A 373 -4.66 21.25 -9.32
CA GLN A 373 -3.98 21.86 -8.18
C GLN A 373 -4.22 21.09 -6.88
N VAL A 374 -5.45 20.59 -6.71
CA VAL A 374 -5.77 19.68 -5.61
C VAL A 374 -4.91 18.41 -5.70
N ARG A 375 -4.79 17.83 -6.90
CA ARG A 375 -3.94 16.63 -7.13
C ARG A 375 -2.47 16.92 -6.82
N GLY A 376 -1.91 17.99 -7.42
CA GLY A 376 -0.51 18.38 -7.20
C GLY A 376 -0.21 18.61 -5.72
N PHE A 377 -1.07 19.32 -5.00
CA PHE A 377 -0.93 19.54 -3.56
C PHE A 377 -0.86 18.23 -2.77
N MET A 378 -1.79 17.31 -3.03
CA MET A 378 -1.84 16.03 -2.33
C MET A 378 -0.61 15.16 -2.62
N LEU A 379 -0.19 15.12 -3.88
CA LEU A 379 0.96 14.31 -4.29
C LEU A 379 2.29 14.85 -3.76
N ASP A 380 2.52 16.16 -3.84
CA ASP A 380 3.75 16.78 -3.37
C ASP A 380 3.94 16.60 -1.86
N LEU A 381 2.89 16.83 -1.06
CA LEU A 381 2.93 16.56 0.39
C LEU A 381 3.20 15.09 0.69
N ALA A 382 2.49 14.18 0.03
CA ALA A 382 2.67 12.74 0.25
C ALA A 382 4.07 12.25 -0.15
N GLN A 383 4.63 12.78 -1.23
CA GLN A 383 6.01 12.49 -1.65
C GLN A 383 7.05 13.02 -0.66
N ALA A 384 6.77 14.15 -0.02
CA ALA A 384 7.56 14.66 1.11
C ALA A 384 7.35 13.86 2.41
N GLY A 385 6.49 12.83 2.41
CA GLY A 385 6.16 12.03 3.58
C GLY A 385 5.20 12.70 4.55
N LEU A 386 4.42 13.69 4.09
CA LEU A 386 3.55 14.54 4.91
C LEU A 386 2.09 14.45 4.45
N VAL A 387 1.19 14.78 5.38
CA VAL A 387 -0.25 14.96 5.14
C VAL A 387 -0.77 16.08 6.04
N ALA A 388 -1.54 17.00 5.47
CA ALA A 388 -2.28 18.02 6.23
C ALA A 388 -3.67 17.51 6.61
N SER A 389 -4.08 17.61 7.88
CA SER A 389 -5.36 17.06 8.37
C SER A 389 -6.45 18.12 8.59
N ASN A 390 -6.08 19.35 8.91
CA ASN A 390 -7.03 20.43 9.17
C ASN A 390 -7.26 21.27 7.89
N ILE A 391 -7.81 20.60 6.88
CA ILE A 391 -8.08 21.26 5.59
C ILE A 391 -9.31 22.17 5.73
N LYS A 392 -9.04 23.49 5.66
CA LYS A 392 -10.03 24.57 5.66
C LYS A 392 -9.59 25.62 4.65
N ARG A 393 -10.52 26.41 4.09
CA ARG A 393 -10.20 27.47 3.13
C ARG A 393 -9.27 28.52 3.75
N ASP A 394 -9.47 28.85 5.03
CA ASP A 394 -8.63 29.80 5.74
C ASP A 394 -7.18 29.35 5.91
N ASN A 395 -6.91 28.05 5.86
CA ASN A 395 -5.57 27.47 5.93
C ASN A 395 -4.91 27.27 4.57
N LEU A 396 -5.63 27.56 3.48
CA LEU A 396 -5.15 27.40 2.12
C LEU A 396 -5.00 28.74 1.41
N ARG A 397 -3.93 28.87 0.63
CA ARG A 397 -3.68 30.03 -0.24
C ARG A 397 -3.47 29.55 -1.66
N TYR A 398 -3.93 30.33 -2.62
CA TYR A 398 -3.83 30.01 -4.02
C TYR A 398 -3.32 31.18 -4.82
N ASP A 399 -2.19 31.00 -5.54
CA ASP A 399 -1.60 31.97 -6.42
C ASP A 399 -1.08 31.32 -7.70
N ALA A 400 -1.38 31.93 -8.85
CA ALA A 400 -0.84 31.60 -10.16
C ALA A 400 -0.82 30.09 -10.49
N GLY A 401 -1.76 29.33 -9.97
CA GLY A 401 -1.81 27.87 -10.16
C GLY A 401 -1.09 27.06 -9.09
N HIS A 402 -0.71 27.67 -7.97
CA HIS A 402 -0.05 26.99 -6.87
C HIS A 402 -0.90 27.05 -5.58
N LEU A 403 -1.15 25.89 -4.98
CA LEU A 403 -1.92 25.75 -3.74
C LEU A 403 -0.96 25.50 -2.58
N THR A 404 -1.02 26.34 -1.54
CA THR A 404 -0.15 26.28 -0.36
C THR A 404 -0.97 26.15 0.92
N TYR A 405 -0.56 25.33 1.86
CA TYR A 405 -1.13 25.21 3.19
C TYR A 405 -0.28 26.01 4.19
N ILE A 406 -0.89 26.95 4.93
CA ILE A 406 -0.17 27.95 5.74
C ILE A 406 -0.21 27.70 7.25
N ASP A 407 -1.01 26.78 7.74
CA ASP A 407 -1.14 26.50 9.17
C ASP A 407 -0.08 25.50 9.63
N ILE A 408 1.13 25.98 9.89
CA ILE A 408 2.24 25.17 10.37
C ILE A 408 1.97 24.72 11.81
N GLY A 409 1.87 23.40 12.05
CA GLY A 409 1.61 22.88 13.38
C GLY A 409 1.28 21.40 13.44
N ARG A 410 0.53 21.01 14.46
CA ARG A 410 0.17 19.60 14.75
C ARG A 410 -0.74 18.98 13.71
N ASP A 411 -1.38 19.77 12.87
CA ASP A 411 -2.25 19.29 11.80
C ASP A 411 -1.49 18.81 10.56
N ILE A 412 -0.17 18.93 10.56
CA ILE A 412 0.72 18.33 9.56
C ILE A 412 1.34 17.07 10.18
N HIS A 413 1.03 15.94 9.59
CA HIS A 413 1.37 14.63 10.12
C HIS A 413 2.30 13.87 9.16
N PRO A 414 3.04 12.88 9.65
CA PRO A 414 3.65 11.87 8.80
C PRO A 414 2.59 11.19 7.93
N TYR A 415 2.96 10.92 6.67
CA TYR A 415 2.09 10.23 5.74
C TYR A 415 1.64 8.87 6.30
N THR A 416 0.34 8.60 6.24
CA THR A 416 -0.26 7.27 6.33
C THR A 416 -1.42 7.20 5.34
N PRO A 417 -1.75 6.02 4.79
CA PRO A 417 -2.86 5.88 3.84
C PRO A 417 -4.19 6.39 4.38
N SER A 418 -4.48 6.14 5.66
CA SER A 418 -5.71 6.58 6.32
C SER A 418 -5.79 8.11 6.42
N ARG A 419 -4.71 8.78 6.82
CA ARG A 419 -4.66 10.25 6.88
C ARG A 419 -4.69 10.87 5.50
N PHE A 420 -4.02 10.24 4.54
CA PHE A 420 -4.04 10.68 3.15
C PHE A 420 -5.44 10.60 2.55
N LEU A 421 -6.19 9.51 2.80
CA LEU A 421 -7.57 9.37 2.39
C LEU A 421 -8.46 10.46 3.02
N ASP A 422 -8.36 10.69 4.33
CA ASP A 422 -9.12 11.71 5.05
C ASP A 422 -8.83 13.12 4.51
N SER A 423 -7.56 13.45 4.32
CA SER A 423 -7.12 14.73 3.73
C SER A 423 -7.62 14.90 2.29
N ALA A 424 -7.47 13.88 1.46
CA ALA A 424 -7.95 13.90 0.08
C ALA A 424 -9.46 14.10 -0.01
N ALA A 425 -10.23 13.41 0.84
CA ALA A 425 -11.69 13.54 0.90
C ALA A 425 -12.11 14.96 1.30
N ARG A 426 -11.47 15.55 2.31
CA ARG A 426 -11.74 16.92 2.74
C ARG A 426 -11.43 17.93 1.66
N LEU A 427 -10.25 17.84 1.07
CA LEU A 427 -9.83 18.77 0.02
C LEU A 427 -10.67 18.61 -1.25
N TYR A 428 -11.07 17.38 -1.60
CA TYR A 428 -12.00 17.12 -2.70
C TYR A 428 -13.36 17.76 -2.44
N ALA A 429 -13.90 17.56 -1.24
CA ALA A 429 -15.19 18.11 -0.86
C ALA A 429 -15.21 19.65 -0.91
N ILE A 430 -14.26 20.31 -0.25
CA ILE A 430 -14.23 21.77 -0.19
C ILE A 430 -13.71 22.41 -1.47
N GLY A 431 -12.72 21.81 -2.13
CA GLY A 431 -12.06 22.40 -3.30
C GLY A 431 -12.71 22.05 -4.61
N ILE A 432 -13.08 20.81 -4.84
CA ILE A 432 -13.64 20.34 -6.12
C ILE A 432 -15.16 20.45 -6.11
N LEU A 433 -15.83 19.86 -5.10
CA LEU A 433 -17.28 19.93 -4.98
C LEU A 433 -17.78 21.30 -4.48
N GLY A 434 -16.90 22.16 -3.97
CA GLY A 434 -17.24 23.48 -3.45
C GLY A 434 -18.11 23.43 -2.19
N LEU A 435 -18.04 22.32 -1.45
CA LEU A 435 -18.78 22.15 -0.23
C LEU A 435 -18.17 23.00 0.90
N PRO A 436 -18.94 23.30 1.95
CA PRO A 436 -18.46 24.13 3.06
C PRO A 436 -17.32 23.51 3.86
N ASP A 437 -16.56 24.35 4.60
CA ASP A 437 -15.49 23.95 5.53
C ASP A 437 -16.05 23.27 6.79
N GLY A 438 -17.02 22.40 6.61
CA GLY A 438 -17.61 21.66 7.70
C GLY A 438 -16.79 20.43 8.09
N GLU A 439 -17.13 19.83 9.21
CA GLU A 439 -16.63 18.54 9.67
C GLU A 439 -17.17 17.38 8.82
N LEU A 440 -16.81 17.40 7.56
CA LEU A 440 -17.27 16.45 6.56
C LEU A 440 -16.91 15.00 6.89
N VAL A 441 -15.84 14.83 7.64
CA VAL A 441 -15.33 13.53 8.05
C VAL A 441 -14.81 13.68 9.47
N ARG A 442 -15.72 13.75 10.44
CA ARG A 442 -15.37 13.38 11.80
C ARG A 442 -15.05 11.91 11.76
N ARG A 443 -13.81 11.57 12.14
CA ARG A 443 -13.25 10.22 12.15
C ARG A 443 -14.29 9.19 12.58
N PRO A 444 -15.05 8.59 11.66
CA PRO A 444 -15.76 7.38 12.00
C PRO A 444 -14.70 6.33 12.32
N SER A 445 -15.02 5.35 13.14
CA SER A 445 -14.24 4.12 13.22
C SER A 445 -13.88 3.69 11.80
N TYR A 446 -12.73 3.09 11.59
CA TYR A 446 -12.27 2.64 10.27
C TYR A 446 -13.37 1.93 9.47
N ASP A 447 -14.29 1.25 10.14
CA ASP A 447 -15.43 0.53 9.55
C ASP A 447 -16.49 1.41 8.87
N LYS A 448 -16.62 2.67 9.29
CA LYS A 448 -17.64 3.60 8.78
C LYS A 448 -17.10 4.68 7.84
N GLN A 449 -15.80 4.74 7.64
CA GLN A 449 -15.16 5.74 6.78
C GLN A 449 -15.69 5.67 5.34
N HIS A 450 -15.95 4.47 4.83
CA HIS A 450 -16.46 4.28 3.48
C HIS A 450 -17.91 4.76 3.30
N GLU A 451 -18.74 4.75 4.35
CA GLU A 451 -20.12 5.26 4.27
C GLU A 451 -20.14 6.78 4.11
N ALA A 452 -19.22 7.47 4.78
CA ALA A 452 -19.04 8.92 4.62
C ALA A 452 -18.46 9.29 3.25
N LEU A 453 -17.52 8.52 2.74
CA LEU A 453 -16.87 8.76 1.45
C LEU A 453 -17.77 8.44 0.26
N ALA A 454 -18.65 7.44 0.36
CA ALA A 454 -19.65 7.12 -0.67
C ALA A 454 -20.64 8.27 -0.95
N GLN A 455 -20.68 9.30 -0.09
CA GLN A 455 -21.51 10.49 -0.30
C GLN A 455 -20.83 11.57 -1.17
N LEU A 456 -19.53 11.40 -1.48
CA LEU A 456 -18.77 12.33 -2.30
C LEU A 456 -18.75 11.80 -3.75
N ASP A 457 -19.58 12.38 -4.59
CA ASP A 457 -19.70 11.97 -6.01
C ASP A 457 -18.37 12.14 -6.75
N GLY A 458 -17.93 11.08 -7.47
CA GLY A 458 -16.67 11.04 -8.22
C GLY A 458 -15.39 10.91 -7.37
N PHE A 459 -15.50 10.85 -6.03
CA PHE A 459 -14.32 10.80 -5.18
C PHE A 459 -13.51 9.51 -5.33
N GLU A 460 -14.16 8.36 -5.49
CA GLU A 460 -13.46 7.07 -5.62
C GLU A 460 -12.54 7.04 -6.85
N GLU A 461 -12.99 7.59 -7.99
CA GLU A 461 -12.17 7.70 -9.20
C GLU A 461 -10.99 8.67 -8.98
N PHE A 462 -11.27 9.85 -8.44
CA PHE A 462 -10.25 10.85 -8.11
C PHE A 462 -9.18 10.28 -7.16
N TYR A 463 -9.60 9.59 -6.09
CA TYR A 463 -8.68 9.00 -5.12
C TYR A 463 -7.88 7.83 -5.71
N GLY A 464 -8.55 7.00 -6.53
CA GLY A 464 -7.90 5.92 -7.27
C GLY A 464 -6.75 6.42 -8.14
N ASP A 465 -6.99 7.52 -8.82
CA ASP A 465 -5.99 8.20 -9.64
C ASP A 465 -4.82 8.77 -8.82
N LEU A 466 -5.11 9.41 -7.66
CA LEU A 466 -4.07 9.90 -6.75
C LEU A 466 -3.16 8.77 -6.25
N VAL A 467 -3.77 7.68 -5.78
CA VAL A 467 -3.02 6.52 -5.28
C VAL A 467 -2.16 5.90 -6.37
N ALA A 468 -2.69 5.77 -7.58
CA ALA A 468 -1.96 5.21 -8.71
C ALA A 468 -0.79 6.10 -9.16
N GLU A 469 -0.88 7.41 -9.01
CA GLU A 469 0.19 8.35 -9.34
C GLU A 469 1.24 8.42 -8.22
N LEU A 470 0.82 8.36 -6.97
CA LEU A 470 1.70 8.33 -5.80
C LEU A 470 2.54 7.05 -5.75
N HIS A 471 2.00 5.96 -6.28
CA HIS A 471 2.65 4.64 -6.28
C HIS A 471 2.94 4.17 -7.71
N PRO A 472 3.95 4.73 -8.40
CA PRO A 472 4.25 4.43 -9.79
C PRO A 472 4.60 2.95 -10.05
N LEU A 473 4.99 2.19 -9.01
CA LEU A 473 5.19 0.74 -9.13
C LEU A 473 3.88 0.00 -9.46
N ALA A 474 2.74 0.53 -9.04
CA ALA A 474 1.43 -0.01 -9.39
C ALA A 474 1.06 0.25 -10.86
N ARG A 475 1.56 1.33 -11.44
CA ARG A 475 1.41 1.72 -12.85
C ARG A 475 2.75 1.63 -13.57
N LEU A 476 3.36 0.47 -13.64
CA LEU A 476 4.47 0.33 -14.60
C LEU A 476 3.91 0.59 -16.00
N PRO A 477 4.51 1.51 -16.78
CA PRO A 477 4.18 1.63 -18.18
C PRO A 477 4.26 0.24 -18.81
N GLN A 478 3.37 -0.07 -19.74
CA GLN A 478 3.68 -1.10 -20.71
C GLN A 478 4.97 -0.63 -21.38
N GLU A 479 6.11 -1.03 -20.85
CA GLU A 479 7.33 -0.89 -21.60
C GLU A 479 7.08 -1.60 -22.91
N VAL A 480 7.05 -0.81 -23.98
CA VAL A 480 7.29 -1.34 -25.31
C VAL A 480 8.62 -2.07 -25.14
N GLN A 481 8.56 -3.41 -25.13
CA GLN A 481 9.77 -4.22 -25.09
C GLN A 481 10.69 -3.68 -26.18
N LYS A 482 11.80 -3.09 -25.80
CA LYS A 482 12.93 -3.04 -26.71
C LYS A 482 13.32 -4.49 -26.92
N LYS A 483 12.88 -5.06 -28.04
CA LYS A 483 13.36 -6.39 -28.45
C LYS A 483 14.88 -6.32 -28.43
N PRO A 484 15.55 -7.37 -27.91
CA PRO A 484 17.01 -7.41 -27.97
C PRO A 484 17.48 -7.11 -29.39
N PRO A 485 18.65 -6.47 -29.58
CA PRO A 485 19.20 -6.23 -30.89
C PRO A 485 19.33 -7.54 -31.66
N VAL A 486 19.13 -7.50 -32.97
CA VAL A 486 19.22 -8.68 -33.82
C VAL A 486 20.68 -8.93 -34.19
N ALA A 487 21.12 -10.17 -34.07
CA ALA A 487 22.36 -10.65 -34.67
C ALA A 487 22.08 -11.03 -36.13
N ASP A 488 22.09 -10.03 -37.02
CA ASP A 488 21.64 -10.16 -38.42
C ASP A 488 22.37 -11.22 -39.26
N ASP A 489 23.51 -11.68 -38.79
CA ASP A 489 24.41 -12.58 -39.52
C ASP A 489 24.44 -14.00 -38.92
N ILE A 490 23.54 -14.32 -37.96
CA ILE A 490 23.54 -15.60 -37.26
C ILE A 490 22.13 -16.21 -37.26
N THR A 491 22.07 -17.46 -37.73
CA THR A 491 20.87 -18.34 -37.60
C THR A 491 21.07 -19.32 -36.45
N LEU A 492 20.09 -19.43 -35.54
CA LEU A 492 20.02 -20.54 -34.58
C LEU A 492 19.34 -21.73 -35.27
N LEU A 493 20.06 -22.85 -35.35
CA LEU A 493 19.59 -24.09 -35.96
C LEU A 493 19.48 -25.19 -34.90
N ILE A 494 18.24 -25.56 -34.53
CA ILE A 494 17.93 -26.62 -33.56
C ILE A 494 17.61 -27.90 -34.34
N LYS A 495 18.31 -28.99 -34.04
CA LYS A 495 18.18 -30.27 -34.75
C LYS A 495 17.31 -31.21 -33.95
N ALA A 496 16.24 -31.77 -34.60
CA ALA A 496 15.30 -32.69 -33.99
C ALA A 496 15.02 -33.89 -34.90
N CYS A 497 14.53 -34.95 -34.29
CA CYS A 497 14.07 -36.15 -34.97
C CYS A 497 12.77 -36.68 -34.33
N PRO A 498 12.06 -37.66 -34.96
CA PRO A 498 10.78 -38.15 -34.44
C PRO A 498 10.78 -38.70 -33.03
N GLN A 499 11.92 -39.15 -32.52
CA GLN A 499 12.10 -39.63 -31.15
C GLN A 499 12.00 -38.53 -30.12
N ASP A 500 12.14 -37.26 -30.51
CA ASP A 500 12.09 -36.09 -29.64
C ASP A 500 10.66 -35.58 -29.38
N HIS A 501 9.63 -36.23 -29.97
CA HIS A 501 8.24 -35.70 -29.94
C HIS A 501 7.70 -35.38 -28.56
N ALA A 502 8.11 -36.13 -27.53
CA ALA A 502 7.57 -35.99 -26.18
C ALA A 502 8.11 -34.78 -25.44
N THR A 503 9.32 -34.28 -25.82
CA THR A 503 10.04 -33.20 -25.10
C THR A 503 10.28 -31.98 -25.98
N LEU A 504 9.83 -31.99 -27.23
CA LEU A 504 10.15 -30.97 -28.23
C LEU A 504 9.80 -29.55 -27.75
N GLN A 505 8.57 -29.35 -27.26
CA GLN A 505 8.10 -28.00 -26.92
C GLN A 505 8.93 -27.37 -25.82
N GLU A 506 9.14 -28.10 -24.73
CA GLU A 506 9.88 -27.62 -23.56
C GLU A 506 11.36 -27.42 -23.86
N GLN A 507 11.96 -28.32 -24.63
CA GLN A 507 13.38 -28.24 -24.96
C GLN A 507 13.68 -27.13 -25.96
N VAL A 508 12.89 -26.95 -27.01
CA VAL A 508 13.03 -25.82 -27.95
C VAL A 508 12.82 -24.50 -27.21
N ALA A 509 11.75 -24.43 -26.40
CA ALA A 509 11.51 -23.23 -25.61
C ALA A 509 12.67 -22.89 -24.67
N HIS A 510 13.21 -23.90 -23.98
CA HIS A 510 14.39 -23.74 -23.13
C HIS A 510 15.60 -23.21 -23.90
N ILE A 511 15.95 -23.84 -25.02
CA ILE A 511 17.11 -23.46 -25.84
C ILE A 511 16.97 -22.04 -26.37
N VAL A 512 15.87 -21.77 -27.07
CA VAL A 512 15.65 -20.43 -27.67
C VAL A 512 15.69 -19.36 -26.60
N TYR A 513 15.10 -19.64 -25.49
CA TYR A 513 14.96 -18.75 -24.36
C TYR A 513 16.30 -18.42 -23.73
N GLN A 514 17.09 -19.44 -23.41
CA GLN A 514 18.40 -19.24 -22.80
C GLN A 514 19.40 -18.53 -23.73
N LEU A 515 19.23 -18.65 -25.03
CA LEU A 515 20.20 -18.14 -26.02
C LEU A 515 19.81 -16.78 -26.63
N SER A 516 18.55 -16.31 -26.53
CA SER A 516 18.08 -15.11 -27.24
C SER A 516 18.44 -13.77 -26.58
N GLU A 517 19.25 -13.77 -25.51
CA GLU A 517 19.71 -12.56 -24.83
C GLU A 517 21.25 -12.62 -24.63
N PRO A 518 21.89 -11.45 -24.67
CA PRO A 518 21.36 -10.09 -24.90
C PRO A 518 21.01 -9.78 -26.35
N ARG A 519 21.22 -10.72 -27.26
CA ARG A 519 20.86 -10.58 -28.67
C ARG A 519 19.96 -11.71 -29.14
N ARG A 520 18.97 -11.40 -29.97
CA ARG A 520 18.16 -12.40 -30.68
C ARG A 520 18.79 -12.76 -32.00
N PHE A 521 18.51 -13.96 -32.50
CA PHE A 521 19.02 -14.42 -33.78
C PHE A 521 18.26 -13.78 -34.95
N PHE A 522 18.93 -13.69 -36.12
CA PHE A 522 18.28 -13.30 -37.36
C PHE A 522 17.10 -14.22 -37.65
N ARG A 523 17.27 -15.51 -37.43
CA ARG A 523 16.25 -16.53 -37.59
C ARG A 523 16.51 -17.71 -36.65
N VAL A 524 15.43 -18.24 -36.08
CA VAL A 524 15.41 -19.46 -35.27
C VAL A 524 14.73 -20.55 -36.09
N VAL A 525 15.46 -21.63 -36.37
CA VAL A 525 15.02 -22.70 -37.26
C VAL A 525 15.03 -24.04 -36.52
N LEU A 526 13.91 -24.76 -36.58
CA LEU A 526 13.86 -26.17 -36.19
C LEU A 526 14.11 -27.06 -37.46
N ALA A 527 15.24 -27.71 -37.49
CA ALA A 527 15.59 -28.64 -38.56
C ALA A 527 15.25 -30.08 -38.16
N ILE A 528 14.38 -30.70 -38.91
CA ILE A 528 13.82 -32.03 -38.61
C ILE A 528 14.39 -33.04 -39.60
N ASP A 529 15.04 -34.07 -39.04
CA ASP A 529 15.32 -35.30 -39.76
C ASP A 529 14.10 -36.22 -39.64
N PRO A 530 13.32 -36.50 -40.73
CA PRO A 530 12.10 -37.29 -40.66
C PRO A 530 12.30 -38.79 -40.52
N PHE A 531 13.55 -39.25 -40.38
CA PHE A 531 13.88 -40.63 -40.29
C PHE A 531 13.31 -41.33 -39.06
N VAL A 532 12.58 -42.44 -39.24
CA VAL A 532 11.87 -43.15 -38.18
C VAL A 532 12.57 -44.46 -37.76
N GLY A 533 13.67 -44.82 -38.42
CA GLY A 533 14.41 -46.07 -38.14
C GLY A 533 15.19 -46.02 -36.82
N THR A 534 15.75 -47.18 -36.42
CA THR A 534 16.62 -47.26 -35.26
C THR A 534 17.87 -46.43 -35.47
N TYR A 535 18.14 -45.58 -34.51
CA TYR A 535 19.25 -44.62 -34.54
C TYR A 535 19.84 -44.49 -33.13
N LEU A 536 20.83 -43.70 -32.93
CA LEU A 536 21.51 -43.47 -31.65
C LEU A 536 20.55 -43.01 -30.50
N ARG A 537 19.38 -42.54 -30.84
CA ARG A 537 18.31 -42.13 -29.88
C ARG A 537 17.35 -43.33 -29.61
N ASN A 538 17.87 -44.43 -29.18
CA ASN A 538 17.09 -45.63 -28.89
C ASN A 538 16.23 -45.58 -27.60
N TYR A 539 16.15 -44.38 -26.97
CA TYR A 539 15.42 -44.19 -25.72
C TYR A 539 13.93 -43.94 -25.90
N ALA A 540 13.48 -43.67 -27.12
CA ALA A 540 12.06 -43.43 -27.40
C ALA A 540 11.66 -43.94 -28.81
N ASP A 541 10.41 -44.29 -28.96
CA ASP A 541 9.82 -44.58 -30.27
C ASP A 541 9.60 -43.27 -31.04
N GLY A 542 9.89 -43.28 -32.33
CA GLY A 542 9.72 -42.10 -33.16
C GLY A 542 8.26 -41.86 -33.54
N ASN A 543 7.77 -40.64 -33.33
CA ASN A 543 6.45 -40.19 -33.76
C ASN A 543 6.51 -38.86 -34.51
N LEU A 544 6.70 -38.95 -35.84
CA LEU A 544 6.82 -37.76 -36.69
C LEU A 544 5.59 -36.85 -36.64
N LYS A 545 4.39 -37.41 -36.57
CA LYS A 545 3.15 -36.63 -36.55
C LYS A 545 3.09 -35.76 -35.26
N ALA A 546 3.28 -36.38 -34.09
CA ALA A 546 3.26 -35.67 -32.83
C ALA A 546 4.38 -34.60 -32.76
N LEU A 547 5.56 -34.88 -33.33
CA LEU A 547 6.65 -33.93 -33.47
C LEU A 547 6.22 -32.73 -34.31
N MET A 548 5.60 -32.96 -35.48
CA MET A 548 5.14 -31.87 -36.34
C MET A 548 4.05 -31.03 -35.71
N ASP A 549 3.05 -31.65 -35.05
CA ASP A 549 2.00 -30.93 -34.33
C ASP A 549 2.60 -29.99 -33.28
N SER A 550 3.63 -30.44 -32.54
CA SER A 550 4.37 -29.62 -31.57
C SER A 550 5.22 -28.53 -32.22
N ALA A 551 5.86 -28.81 -33.35
CA ALA A 551 6.66 -27.85 -34.10
C ALA A 551 5.82 -26.71 -34.67
N GLU A 552 4.64 -27.04 -35.24
CA GLU A 552 3.67 -26.06 -35.75
C GLU A 552 3.15 -25.15 -34.62
N HIS A 553 2.91 -25.72 -33.44
CA HIS A 553 2.54 -24.94 -32.26
C HIS A 553 3.66 -23.94 -31.86
N LEU A 554 4.92 -24.37 -31.82
CA LEU A 554 6.07 -23.50 -31.52
C LEU A 554 6.22 -22.37 -32.55
N GLN A 555 5.96 -22.64 -33.81
CA GLN A 555 5.97 -21.63 -34.87
C GLN A 555 4.79 -20.67 -34.73
N ALA A 556 3.58 -21.18 -34.51
CA ALA A 556 2.38 -20.35 -34.32
C ALA A 556 2.49 -19.42 -33.11
N THR A 557 3.19 -19.86 -32.05
CA THR A 557 3.44 -19.05 -30.85
C THR A 557 4.66 -18.13 -30.96
N GLY A 558 5.39 -18.17 -32.09
CA GLY A 558 6.54 -17.31 -32.36
C GLY A 558 7.81 -17.66 -31.57
N VAL A 559 7.90 -18.89 -31.05
CA VAL A 559 9.12 -19.40 -30.41
C VAL A 559 10.18 -19.69 -31.46
N ILE A 560 9.78 -20.23 -32.61
CA ILE A 560 10.65 -20.45 -33.79
C ILE A 560 10.07 -19.73 -35.02
N ASP A 561 10.95 -19.33 -35.92
CA ASP A 561 10.57 -18.64 -37.15
C ASP A 561 10.26 -19.60 -38.32
N ALA A 562 10.87 -20.78 -38.34
CA ALA A 562 10.71 -21.73 -39.44
C ALA A 562 10.90 -23.19 -39.00
N ILE A 563 10.22 -24.07 -39.68
CA ILE A 563 10.35 -25.53 -39.61
C ILE A 563 10.94 -25.99 -40.95
N TRP A 564 12.09 -26.66 -40.90
CA TRP A 564 12.72 -27.28 -42.08
C TRP A 564 12.74 -28.78 -41.93
N VAL A 565 12.03 -29.49 -42.81
CA VAL A 565 12.02 -30.94 -42.86
C VAL A 565 12.90 -31.41 -43.99
N ALA A 566 13.90 -32.23 -43.68
CA ALA A 566 14.83 -32.75 -44.70
C ALA A 566 14.11 -33.61 -45.73
N PRO A 567 14.30 -33.40 -47.01
CA PRO A 567 13.65 -34.19 -48.04
C PRO A 567 14.17 -35.63 -48.05
N GLN A 568 13.35 -36.56 -48.45
CA GLN A 568 13.71 -37.99 -48.60
C GLN A 568 14.10 -38.37 -50.06
N ASP A 569 14.58 -37.37 -50.80
CA ASP A 569 14.97 -37.53 -52.22
C ASP A 569 16.41 -38.03 -52.33
N THR A 570 16.60 -39.22 -52.87
CA THR A 570 17.91 -39.89 -53.02
C THR A 570 18.84 -39.21 -54.01
N GLU A 571 18.34 -38.43 -54.97
CA GLU A 571 19.16 -37.71 -55.95
C GLU A 571 19.77 -36.48 -55.21
N LEU A 572 18.95 -35.77 -54.43
CA LEU A 572 19.45 -34.68 -53.63
C LEU A 572 20.52 -35.11 -52.62
N VAL A 573 20.38 -36.32 -52.04
CA VAL A 573 21.38 -36.91 -51.15
C VAL A 573 22.70 -37.08 -51.90
N GLY A 574 22.69 -37.66 -53.07
CA GLY A 574 23.88 -37.90 -53.91
C GLY A 574 24.57 -36.61 -54.34
N ASP A 575 23.77 -35.63 -54.76
CA ASP A 575 24.28 -34.30 -55.18
C ASP A 575 24.94 -33.56 -54.02
N LEU A 576 24.35 -33.59 -52.84
CA LEU A 576 24.88 -32.97 -51.65
C LEU A 576 26.21 -33.59 -51.24
N TYR A 577 26.29 -34.92 -51.22
CA TYR A 577 27.51 -35.61 -50.84
C TYR A 577 28.62 -35.45 -51.90
N ALA A 578 28.28 -35.36 -53.19
CA ALA A 578 29.24 -35.03 -54.23
C ALA A 578 29.86 -33.63 -53.98
N ARG A 579 29.10 -32.66 -53.56
CA ARG A 579 29.60 -31.31 -53.23
C ARG A 579 30.43 -31.29 -51.94
N TRP A 580 29.94 -31.95 -50.87
CA TRP A 580 30.59 -31.88 -49.58
C TRP A 580 31.84 -32.77 -49.44
N PHE A 581 31.89 -33.93 -50.11
CA PHE A 581 32.91 -34.95 -49.95
C PHE A 581 33.56 -35.43 -51.26
N ALA A 582 33.16 -34.91 -52.40
CA ALA A 582 33.51 -35.40 -53.72
C ALA A 582 33.20 -36.89 -53.93
N ILE A 583 32.26 -37.46 -53.27
CA ILE A 583 31.84 -38.89 -53.33
C ILE A 583 30.48 -38.97 -54.03
N GLN A 584 30.35 -39.80 -55.02
CA GLN A 584 29.12 -39.99 -55.82
C GLN A 584 28.50 -41.35 -55.54
N GLY A 585 27.21 -41.45 -55.87
CA GLY A 585 26.48 -42.73 -55.84
C GLY A 585 25.93 -43.12 -54.44
N ILE A 586 26.16 -42.37 -53.40
CA ILE A 586 25.62 -42.61 -52.08
C ILE A 586 24.17 -42.11 -51.98
N LYS A 587 23.24 -42.95 -51.58
CA LYS A 587 21.82 -42.61 -51.41
C LYS A 587 21.33 -42.66 -49.94
N ALA A 588 22.19 -43.13 -49.06
CA ALA A 588 21.89 -43.25 -47.64
C ALA A 588 21.94 -41.92 -46.95
N THR A 589 20.92 -41.53 -46.21
CA THR A 589 20.84 -40.29 -45.45
C THR A 589 21.70 -40.28 -44.18
N HIS A 590 22.08 -41.51 -43.72
CA HIS A 590 22.83 -41.75 -42.51
C HIS A 590 24.19 -42.35 -42.77
N THR A 591 25.13 -42.22 -41.83
CA THR A 591 26.46 -42.88 -41.93
C THR A 591 26.33 -44.40 -41.74
N ALA A 592 27.42 -45.11 -41.97
CA ALA A 592 27.49 -46.55 -41.72
C ALA A 592 27.22 -46.96 -40.27
N SER A 593 27.44 -46.02 -39.31
CA SER A 593 27.09 -46.19 -37.88
C SER A 593 25.65 -45.79 -37.54
N GLY A 594 24.84 -45.40 -38.54
CA GLY A 594 23.47 -44.98 -38.33
C GLY A 594 23.31 -43.53 -37.84
N ALA A 595 24.37 -42.72 -37.85
CA ALA A 595 24.28 -41.29 -37.44
C ALA A 595 23.73 -40.42 -38.56
N PRO A 596 22.85 -39.43 -38.29
CA PRO A 596 22.28 -38.55 -39.30
C PRO A 596 23.37 -37.66 -39.92
N LEU A 597 23.38 -37.57 -41.24
CA LEU A 597 24.32 -36.77 -41.96
C LEU A 597 23.63 -35.84 -42.96
N PHE A 598 22.81 -36.39 -43.82
CA PHE A 598 22.13 -35.62 -44.88
C PHE A 598 21.31 -34.46 -44.36
N ALA A 599 20.44 -34.70 -43.38
CA ALA A 599 19.55 -33.70 -42.87
C ALA A 599 20.30 -32.48 -42.31
N GLN A 600 21.42 -32.72 -41.63
CA GLN A 600 22.23 -31.64 -41.06
C GLN A 600 22.94 -30.82 -42.15
N LEU A 601 23.58 -31.50 -43.11
CA LEU A 601 24.22 -30.83 -44.25
C LEU A 601 23.24 -30.07 -45.12
N TRP A 602 22.08 -30.67 -45.38
CA TRP A 602 21.01 -30.02 -46.12
C TRP A 602 20.53 -28.75 -45.42
N ALA A 603 20.36 -28.80 -44.10
CA ALA A 603 19.99 -27.64 -43.33
C ALA A 603 21.05 -26.52 -43.39
N PHE A 604 22.33 -26.88 -43.34
CA PHE A 604 23.44 -25.90 -43.52
C PHE A 604 23.42 -25.23 -44.90
N GLU A 605 23.02 -25.93 -45.95
CA GLU A 605 22.81 -25.35 -47.27
C GLU A 605 21.65 -24.35 -47.35
N GLN A 606 20.62 -24.52 -46.54
CA GLN A 606 19.46 -23.61 -46.47
C GLN A 606 19.77 -22.31 -45.67
N VAL A 607 20.80 -22.31 -44.83
CA VAL A 607 21.18 -21.16 -44.05
C VAL A 607 21.72 -20.04 -44.94
N SER A 608 21.05 -18.89 -44.92
CA SER A 608 21.42 -17.67 -45.66
C SER A 608 22.40 -16.75 -44.92
N THR A 609 22.52 -16.85 -43.62
CA THR A 609 23.47 -16.09 -42.82
C THR A 609 24.88 -16.66 -42.93
N ARG A 610 25.88 -15.83 -42.63
CA ARG A 610 27.30 -16.28 -42.63
C ARG A 610 27.54 -17.31 -41.53
N TYR A 611 26.97 -17.11 -40.39
CA TYR A 611 27.16 -17.96 -39.23
C TYR A 611 25.90 -18.76 -38.90
N VAL A 612 26.10 -19.98 -38.43
CA VAL A 612 25.05 -20.80 -37.84
C VAL A 612 25.47 -21.24 -36.45
N LEU A 613 24.66 -20.92 -35.43
CA LEU A 613 24.75 -21.53 -34.12
C LEU A 613 23.89 -22.80 -34.17
N GLN A 614 24.52 -23.95 -34.28
CA GLN A 614 23.78 -25.21 -34.37
C GLN A 614 23.76 -25.93 -33.03
N THR A 615 22.64 -26.57 -32.71
CA THR A 615 22.47 -27.33 -31.47
C THR A 615 21.62 -28.57 -31.66
N ASP A 616 21.92 -29.63 -30.91
CA ASP A 616 21.00 -30.74 -30.72
C ASP A 616 19.87 -30.32 -29.78
N LEU A 617 18.70 -30.94 -29.94
CA LEU A 617 17.53 -30.61 -29.10
C LEU A 617 17.73 -31.00 -27.64
N ASP A 618 18.50 -32.04 -27.39
CA ASP A 618 18.62 -32.64 -26.05
C ASP A 618 19.71 -32.02 -25.15
N VAL A 619 20.21 -30.86 -25.50
CA VAL A 619 21.15 -30.11 -24.66
C VAL A 619 20.40 -29.24 -23.65
N LEU A 620 20.97 -29.08 -22.48
CA LEU A 620 20.47 -28.17 -21.42
C LEU A 620 21.41 -26.97 -21.31
N ILE A 621 20.87 -25.77 -21.45
CA ILE A 621 21.65 -24.52 -21.46
C ILE A 621 21.59 -23.86 -20.09
N GLY A 622 22.75 -23.60 -19.49
CA GLY A 622 22.87 -22.87 -18.24
C GLY A 622 23.24 -21.41 -18.45
N ARG A 623 22.50 -20.50 -17.85
CA ARG A 623 22.76 -19.06 -17.87
C ARG A 623 22.75 -18.50 -16.45
N LYS A 624 23.92 -18.13 -15.93
CA LYS A 624 24.04 -17.41 -14.65
C LYS A 624 23.74 -15.91 -14.81
N ASP A 625 24.05 -15.37 -15.99
CA ASP A 625 23.89 -13.96 -16.31
C ASP A 625 23.37 -13.80 -17.74
N HIS A 626 22.12 -13.34 -17.90
CA HIS A 626 21.52 -13.11 -19.21
C HIS A 626 22.05 -11.85 -19.93
N THR A 627 22.74 -10.96 -19.18
CA THR A 627 23.38 -9.78 -19.79
C THR A 627 24.76 -10.11 -20.42
N HIS A 628 25.30 -11.27 -20.09
CA HIS A 628 26.56 -11.76 -20.67
C HIS A 628 26.40 -12.07 -22.17
N ASP A 629 27.14 -11.35 -22.99
CA ASP A 629 27.12 -11.52 -24.46
C ASP A 629 28.02 -12.65 -24.92
N TYR A 630 27.60 -13.89 -24.63
CA TYR A 630 28.31 -15.09 -25.03
C TYR A 630 28.50 -15.19 -26.55
N LEU A 631 27.54 -14.64 -27.30
CA LEU A 631 27.55 -14.70 -28.76
C LEU A 631 28.67 -13.82 -29.34
N GLN A 632 28.94 -12.65 -28.73
CA GLN A 632 30.08 -11.83 -29.13
C GLN A 632 31.40 -12.53 -28.86
N GLU A 633 31.55 -13.20 -27.72
CA GLU A 633 32.75 -13.98 -27.43
C GLU A 633 33.00 -15.10 -28.47
N MET A 634 31.93 -15.83 -28.88
CA MET A 634 32.04 -16.84 -29.92
C MET A 634 32.38 -16.23 -31.30
N LEU A 635 31.79 -15.07 -31.62
CA LEU A 635 32.07 -14.34 -32.86
C LEU A 635 33.53 -13.88 -32.90
N ASP A 636 34.04 -13.32 -31.82
CA ASP A 636 35.46 -12.88 -31.76
C ASP A 636 36.40 -14.06 -31.99
N ALA A 637 36.06 -15.21 -31.43
CA ALA A 637 36.86 -16.43 -31.67
C ALA A 637 36.74 -16.94 -33.11
N VAL A 638 35.55 -16.98 -33.73
CA VAL A 638 35.35 -17.52 -35.08
C VAL A 638 35.82 -16.56 -36.18
N GLN A 639 35.94 -15.27 -35.89
CA GLN A 639 36.45 -14.27 -36.84
C GLN A 639 37.95 -14.49 -37.17
N HIS A 640 38.69 -15.13 -36.26
CA HIS A 640 40.10 -15.48 -36.57
C HIS A 640 40.21 -16.27 -37.88
N VAL A 641 41.15 -15.92 -38.75
CA VAL A 641 41.20 -16.40 -40.14
C VAL A 641 41.19 -17.94 -40.25
N GLN A 642 41.84 -18.61 -39.35
CA GLN A 642 41.97 -20.08 -39.33
C GLN A 642 40.85 -20.78 -38.56
N THR A 643 39.98 -20.07 -37.84
CA THR A 643 38.94 -20.69 -37.05
C THR A 643 37.63 -20.79 -37.84
N TRP A 644 37.13 -21.99 -38.06
CA TRP A 644 35.86 -22.24 -38.76
C TRP A 644 34.73 -22.77 -37.84
N CYS A 645 35.09 -23.31 -36.65
CA CYS A 645 34.13 -23.79 -35.65
C CYS A 645 34.53 -23.36 -34.26
N VAL A 646 33.56 -22.94 -33.47
CA VAL A 646 33.70 -22.61 -32.06
C VAL A 646 32.72 -23.47 -31.27
N GLY A 647 33.25 -24.44 -30.53
CA GLY A 647 32.46 -25.25 -29.63
C GLY A 647 32.00 -24.45 -28.39
N PHE A 648 30.74 -24.64 -27.99
CA PHE A 648 30.19 -23.96 -26.83
C PHE A 648 30.80 -24.51 -25.52
N ASN A 649 30.74 -23.69 -24.47
CA ASN A 649 31.37 -24.03 -23.21
C ASN A 649 30.64 -25.18 -22.48
N ILE A 650 31.45 -26.07 -21.86
CA ILE A 650 30.93 -27.18 -21.04
C ILE A 650 31.59 -27.06 -19.65
N PRO A 651 30.81 -27.16 -18.56
CA PRO A 651 31.37 -27.22 -17.22
C PRO A 651 32.14 -28.54 -17.07
N LYS A 652 33.45 -28.45 -17.17
CA LYS A 652 34.36 -29.62 -17.11
C LYS A 652 35.44 -29.32 -16.10
N LEU A 653 35.59 -30.21 -15.10
CA LEU A 653 36.63 -30.15 -14.10
C LEU A 653 36.63 -28.90 -13.22
N HIS A 654 37.13 -29.07 -12.02
CA HIS A 654 37.36 -28.00 -11.03
C HIS A 654 38.27 -26.86 -11.49
N ALA A 655 38.90 -27.01 -12.69
CA ALA A 655 39.75 -26.01 -13.28
C ALA A 655 39.05 -24.80 -13.91
N GLY A 656 37.71 -24.80 -13.88
CA GLY A 656 36.89 -23.71 -14.41
C GLY A 656 36.82 -23.64 -15.94
N PHE A 657 36.03 -22.75 -16.44
CA PHE A 657 35.91 -22.42 -17.84
C PHE A 657 37.10 -21.61 -18.30
N ARG A 658 37.48 -21.78 -19.59
CA ARG A 658 38.72 -21.19 -20.13
C ARG A 658 38.41 -20.26 -21.30
N PRO A 659 39.29 -19.29 -21.60
CA PRO A 659 39.25 -18.57 -22.86
C PRO A 659 39.25 -19.51 -24.06
N TYR A 660 38.68 -19.11 -25.18
CA TYR A 660 38.66 -19.90 -26.38
C TYR A 660 40.10 -20.22 -26.85
N THR A 661 40.44 -21.50 -26.88
CA THR A 661 41.75 -21.97 -27.29
C THR A 661 41.64 -23.14 -28.26
N SER A 662 42.58 -23.25 -29.19
CA SER A 662 42.83 -24.46 -29.94
C SER A 662 43.94 -25.25 -29.27
N GLN A 663 43.82 -26.58 -29.22
CA GLN A 663 44.90 -27.48 -28.80
C GLN A 663 45.66 -27.99 -30.01
N ALA A 664 46.94 -28.25 -29.84
CA ALA A 664 47.82 -28.73 -30.92
C ALA A 664 47.35 -30.05 -31.55
N GLU A 665 46.59 -30.87 -30.81
CA GLU A 665 46.03 -32.13 -31.30
C GLU A 665 44.57 -31.99 -31.78
N GLY A 666 44.07 -30.74 -31.89
CA GLY A 666 42.79 -30.40 -32.48
C GLY A 666 41.58 -30.69 -31.61
N PHE A 667 40.77 -29.67 -31.31
CA PHE A 667 39.40 -29.92 -30.88
C PHE A 667 38.61 -30.42 -32.07
N VAL A 668 37.87 -31.51 -31.87
CA VAL A 668 36.84 -31.96 -32.81
C VAL A 668 35.81 -30.85 -32.90
N PRO A 669 35.42 -30.48 -34.12
CA PRO A 669 34.28 -29.56 -34.25
C PRO A 669 33.08 -30.07 -33.47
N GLU A 670 32.45 -29.21 -32.72
CA GLU A 670 31.35 -29.61 -31.86
C GLU A 670 30.09 -29.90 -32.63
N ILE A 671 29.59 -31.14 -32.54
CA ILE A 671 28.35 -31.55 -33.21
C ILE A 671 27.11 -31.22 -32.41
N ARG A 672 27.21 -31.25 -31.08
CA ARG A 672 26.07 -31.05 -30.23
C ARG A 672 25.68 -29.58 -30.11
N PHE A 673 26.67 -28.70 -29.95
CA PHE A 673 26.44 -27.28 -29.82
C PHE A 673 27.66 -26.44 -30.18
N GLY A 674 27.56 -25.65 -31.25
CA GLY A 674 28.67 -24.83 -31.71
C GLY A 674 28.31 -23.83 -32.80
N LEU A 675 29.12 -22.76 -32.87
CA LEU A 675 29.07 -21.73 -33.92
C LEU A 675 29.97 -22.11 -35.10
N LEU A 676 29.39 -22.13 -36.29
CA LEU A 676 30.10 -22.45 -37.54
C LEU A 676 30.14 -21.22 -38.47
N ASP A 677 31.29 -20.93 -39.07
CA ASP A 677 31.41 -20.01 -40.21
C ASP A 677 31.20 -20.80 -41.51
N LEU A 678 29.96 -20.82 -41.99
CA LEU A 678 29.62 -21.57 -43.22
C LEU A 678 30.37 -21.09 -44.46
N ARG A 679 30.77 -19.83 -44.52
CA ARG A 679 31.58 -19.31 -45.62
C ARG A 679 32.94 -19.93 -45.66
N LYS A 680 33.59 -20.08 -44.50
CA LYS A 680 34.91 -20.75 -44.40
C LYS A 680 34.81 -22.24 -44.70
N ILE A 681 33.77 -22.90 -44.19
CA ILE A 681 33.54 -24.34 -44.45
C ILE A 681 33.36 -24.55 -45.95
N ARG A 682 32.45 -23.79 -46.57
CA ARG A 682 32.21 -23.92 -48.02
C ARG A 682 33.43 -23.62 -48.89
N ALA A 683 34.33 -22.73 -48.45
CA ALA A 683 35.58 -22.41 -49.13
C ALA A 683 36.62 -23.53 -49.02
N ASN A 684 36.46 -24.49 -48.13
CA ASN A 684 37.35 -25.61 -47.90
C ASN A 684 36.71 -26.94 -48.28
N LEU A 685 35.64 -26.95 -49.07
CA LEU A 685 35.10 -28.15 -49.64
C LEU A 685 35.93 -28.61 -50.89
N PRO A 686 36.02 -29.93 -51.16
CA PRO A 686 35.34 -31.03 -50.41
C PRO A 686 36.13 -31.42 -49.16
N LEU A 687 35.39 -31.88 -48.11
CA LEU A 687 35.96 -32.44 -46.90
C LEU A 687 36.32 -33.91 -47.14
N PRO A 688 37.38 -34.48 -46.49
CA PRO A 688 37.70 -35.88 -46.56
C PRO A 688 36.64 -36.76 -45.95
N ASN A 689 36.28 -37.86 -46.63
CA ASN A 689 35.43 -38.90 -46.13
C ASN A 689 35.68 -40.20 -46.91
N GLU A 690 35.19 -41.30 -46.35
CA GLU A 690 35.33 -42.62 -46.96
C GLU A 690 33.97 -43.31 -47.08
N THR A 691 33.86 -44.33 -47.88
CA THR A 691 32.63 -45.14 -48.01
C THR A 691 32.76 -46.47 -47.32
N THR A 692 31.70 -46.97 -46.70
CA THR A 692 31.62 -48.30 -46.11
C THR A 692 30.22 -48.81 -46.34
N ASP A 693 30.09 -49.98 -47.02
CA ASP A 693 28.79 -50.64 -47.26
C ASP A 693 27.72 -49.75 -47.89
N GLY A 694 28.09 -48.89 -48.82
CA GLY A 694 27.17 -47.96 -49.51
C GLY A 694 26.79 -46.74 -48.72
N HIS A 695 27.45 -46.49 -47.60
CA HIS A 695 27.25 -45.32 -46.72
C HIS A 695 28.55 -44.50 -46.62
N LEU A 696 28.43 -43.25 -46.22
CA LEU A 696 29.59 -42.51 -45.77
C LEU A 696 29.98 -42.97 -44.36
N LYS A 697 31.32 -43.02 -44.12
CA LYS A 697 31.87 -43.49 -42.86
C LYS A 697 31.79 -42.42 -41.76
N ASN A 698 32.18 -41.19 -42.08
CA ASN A 698 32.30 -40.10 -41.13
C ASN A 698 31.11 -39.12 -41.18
N MET A 699 30.70 -38.67 -40.02
CA MET A 699 29.86 -37.49 -39.91
C MET A 699 30.64 -36.22 -40.33
N TRP A 700 29.95 -35.15 -40.64
CA TRP A 700 30.56 -33.89 -41.11
C TRP A 700 31.62 -33.35 -40.15
N HIS A 701 31.44 -33.41 -38.82
CA HIS A 701 32.39 -32.93 -37.84
C HIS A 701 33.67 -33.78 -37.81
N ARG A 702 33.61 -35.09 -38.08
CA ARG A 702 34.76 -35.96 -38.21
C ARG A 702 35.52 -35.71 -39.51
N SER A 703 34.83 -35.43 -40.58
CA SER A 703 35.41 -34.99 -41.81
C SER A 703 36.13 -33.64 -41.68
N MET A 704 35.58 -32.73 -40.90
CA MET A 704 36.24 -31.45 -40.55
C MET A 704 37.48 -31.70 -39.67
N GLU A 705 37.40 -32.58 -38.69
CA GLU A 705 38.57 -32.98 -37.86
C GLU A 705 39.70 -33.51 -38.73
N GLU A 706 39.40 -34.40 -39.66
CA GLU A 706 40.39 -34.95 -40.59
C GLU A 706 40.96 -33.85 -41.50
N ALA A 707 40.16 -32.94 -42.00
CA ALA A 707 40.61 -31.79 -42.78
C ALA A 707 41.52 -30.84 -41.98
N GLN A 708 41.31 -30.70 -40.69
CA GLN A 708 42.17 -29.89 -39.82
C GLN A 708 43.61 -30.43 -39.71
N GLN A 709 43.78 -31.75 -39.88
CA GLN A 709 45.13 -32.36 -39.85
C GLN A 709 45.97 -31.99 -41.06
N THR A 710 45.36 -31.66 -42.19
CA THR A 710 46.03 -31.38 -43.48
C THR A 710 45.87 -29.93 -43.92
N SER A 711 45.11 -29.11 -43.21
CA SER A 711 44.90 -27.70 -43.50
C SER A 711 45.35 -26.80 -42.36
N SER A 712 45.34 -25.46 -42.59
CA SER A 712 45.57 -24.49 -41.53
C SER A 712 44.28 -24.19 -40.69
N MET A 713 43.20 -24.83 -40.99
CA MET A 713 41.90 -24.60 -40.32
C MET A 713 41.90 -25.30 -38.96
N GLN A 714 41.16 -24.68 -38.00
CA GLN A 714 41.06 -25.20 -36.65
C GLN A 714 39.68 -24.98 -36.05
N SER A 715 39.38 -25.80 -35.09
CA SER A 715 38.24 -25.60 -34.18
C SER A 715 38.72 -25.18 -32.80
N VAL A 716 38.04 -24.32 -32.14
CA VAL A 716 38.34 -23.86 -30.78
C VAL A 716 37.20 -24.12 -29.83
N ARG A 717 37.46 -24.22 -28.54
CA ARG A 717 36.46 -24.32 -27.47
C ARG A 717 36.91 -23.47 -26.31
N GLY A 718 35.97 -22.95 -25.61
CA GLY A 718 36.17 -22.13 -24.43
C GLY A 718 34.91 -21.39 -23.99
N GLY A 719 35.07 -20.25 -23.40
CA GLY A 719 33.98 -19.35 -22.96
C GLY A 719 33.95 -19.12 -21.47
N ASP A 720 33.01 -18.35 -21.06
CA ASP A 720 32.80 -17.89 -19.70
C ASP A 720 31.84 -18.84 -18.96
N ASP A 721 32.05 -19.02 -17.67
CA ASP A 721 31.19 -19.87 -16.83
C ASP A 721 29.80 -19.32 -16.59
N ARG A 722 29.54 -18.08 -16.99
CA ARG A 722 28.19 -17.47 -16.95
C ARG A 722 27.22 -18.07 -17.97
N THR A 723 27.78 -18.73 -19.04
CA THR A 723 26.99 -19.40 -20.07
C THR A 723 27.65 -20.72 -20.45
N TYR A 724 26.95 -21.82 -20.34
CA TYR A 724 27.46 -23.17 -20.61
C TYR A 724 26.32 -24.09 -21.07
N TYR A 725 26.62 -25.31 -21.52
CA TYR A 725 25.68 -26.35 -21.74
C TYR A 725 26.09 -27.66 -21.06
N VAL A 726 25.15 -28.51 -20.78
CA VAL A 726 25.36 -29.91 -20.43
C VAL A 726 24.47 -30.79 -21.31
N HIS A 727 24.92 -32.00 -21.53
CA HIS A 727 24.15 -32.99 -22.30
C HIS A 727 23.71 -34.12 -21.37
N PRO A 728 22.39 -34.37 -21.18
CA PRO A 728 21.91 -35.47 -20.36
C PRO A 728 22.14 -36.82 -21.05
N THR A 729 22.43 -37.85 -20.28
CA THR A 729 22.47 -39.24 -20.79
C THR A 729 21.05 -39.69 -21.15
N ASN A 730 20.94 -40.77 -21.93
CA ASN A 730 19.63 -41.29 -22.40
C ASN A 730 18.71 -41.66 -21.25
N ASP A 731 19.23 -42.13 -20.13
CA ASP A 731 18.47 -42.46 -18.93
C ASP A 731 17.72 -41.24 -18.32
N ILE A 732 18.38 -40.07 -18.30
CA ILE A 732 17.81 -38.83 -17.83
C ILE A 732 16.73 -38.33 -18.80
N LYS A 733 16.94 -38.43 -20.11
CA LYS A 733 16.00 -37.94 -21.13
C LYS A 733 14.63 -38.56 -21.03
N VAL A 734 14.53 -39.77 -20.49
CA VAL A 734 13.28 -40.47 -20.26
C VAL A 734 12.82 -40.42 -18.80
N SER A 735 13.63 -39.87 -17.92
CA SER A 735 13.32 -39.80 -16.49
C SER A 735 12.32 -38.69 -16.18
N SER A 736 11.66 -38.82 -15.03
CA SER A 736 10.81 -37.75 -14.49
C SER A 736 11.63 -36.56 -14.01
N ASP A 737 12.93 -36.68 -13.92
CA ASP A 737 13.82 -35.66 -13.32
C ASP A 737 14.32 -34.64 -14.36
N LEU A 738 14.16 -34.91 -15.66
CA LEU A 738 14.62 -34.03 -16.73
C LEU A 738 14.09 -32.59 -16.58
N GLU A 739 12.86 -32.44 -16.15
CA GLU A 739 12.25 -31.11 -15.94
C GLU A 739 12.94 -30.34 -14.80
N VAL A 740 13.17 -31.01 -13.66
CA VAL A 740 13.86 -30.43 -12.52
C VAL A 740 15.29 -30.05 -12.89
N GLU A 741 15.97 -30.95 -13.60
CA GLU A 741 17.34 -30.74 -14.07
C GLU A 741 17.43 -29.58 -15.07
N ARG A 742 16.51 -29.49 -16.02
CA ARG A 742 16.41 -28.37 -16.94
C ARG A 742 16.22 -27.05 -16.22
N ASP A 743 15.36 -27.01 -15.19
CA ASP A 743 15.11 -25.81 -14.41
C ASP A 743 16.33 -25.39 -13.61
N LEU A 744 17.04 -26.33 -13.00
CA LEU A 744 18.26 -26.03 -12.24
C LEU A 744 19.42 -25.60 -13.15
N ILE A 745 19.61 -26.31 -14.25
CA ILE A 745 20.61 -25.92 -15.27
C ILE A 745 20.28 -24.53 -15.83
N GLY A 746 19.01 -24.26 -16.16
CA GLY A 746 18.56 -22.96 -16.65
C GLY A 746 18.88 -21.83 -15.67
N GLN A 747 18.84 -22.09 -14.39
CA GLN A 747 19.26 -21.15 -13.34
C GLN A 747 20.79 -21.03 -13.18
N GLY A 748 21.56 -21.74 -13.97
CA GLY A 748 23.01 -21.74 -13.88
C GLY A 748 23.56 -22.68 -12.80
N ILE A 749 22.76 -23.64 -12.35
CA ILE A 749 23.10 -24.61 -11.31
C ILE A 749 23.36 -25.97 -11.94
N TYR A 750 24.37 -26.66 -11.49
CA TYR A 750 24.59 -28.09 -11.82
C TYR A 750 25.27 -28.78 -10.64
N PRO A 751 25.05 -30.09 -10.44
CA PRO A 751 25.63 -30.78 -9.29
C PRO A 751 27.14 -30.87 -9.44
N SER A 752 27.85 -30.68 -8.34
CA SER A 752 29.31 -30.74 -8.31
C SER A 752 29.85 -32.08 -8.78
N SER A 753 29.12 -33.17 -8.56
CA SER A 753 29.44 -34.51 -9.06
C SER A 753 29.47 -34.62 -10.59
N GLN A 754 28.89 -33.66 -11.33
CA GLN A 754 28.89 -33.62 -12.79
C GLN A 754 29.99 -32.68 -13.36
N ALA A 755 30.64 -31.89 -12.53
CA ALA A 755 31.60 -30.89 -12.99
C ALA A 755 32.80 -31.46 -13.80
N GLU A 756 33.12 -32.74 -13.62
CA GLU A 756 34.22 -33.43 -14.36
C GLU A 756 33.74 -34.26 -15.53
N GLN A 757 32.44 -34.35 -15.75
CA GLN A 757 31.83 -35.19 -16.78
C GLN A 757 31.26 -34.37 -17.92
N TRP A 758 31.32 -34.96 -19.15
CA TRP A 758 30.74 -34.34 -20.35
C TRP A 758 29.21 -34.43 -20.36
N ASP A 759 28.69 -35.54 -19.83
CA ASP A 759 27.28 -35.84 -19.83
C ASP A 759 26.76 -35.87 -18.40
N LEU A 760 25.55 -35.35 -18.23
CA LEU A 760 24.78 -35.45 -16.98
C LEU A 760 24.28 -36.89 -16.83
N VAL A 761 24.54 -37.52 -15.72
CA VAL A 761 24.17 -38.92 -15.46
C VAL A 761 23.07 -39.05 -14.41
N LEU A 762 22.23 -40.09 -14.57
CA LEU A 762 21.20 -40.46 -13.61
C LEU A 762 21.82 -40.72 -12.24
N GLY A 763 21.16 -40.26 -11.19
CA GLY A 763 21.58 -40.45 -9.79
C GLY A 763 22.37 -39.26 -9.26
N ALA A 764 22.58 -38.21 -10.02
CA ALA A 764 23.02 -36.94 -9.49
C ALA A 764 22.00 -36.45 -8.44
N GLN A 765 22.46 -36.02 -7.28
CA GLN A 765 21.56 -35.49 -6.26
C GLN A 765 21.20 -34.05 -6.61
N TRP A 766 20.00 -33.86 -7.09
CA TRP A 766 19.44 -32.56 -7.38
C TRP A 766 18.49 -32.14 -6.25
N GLN A 767 18.75 -30.97 -5.72
CA GLN A 767 17.86 -30.32 -4.77
C GLN A 767 17.69 -28.87 -5.20
N TYR A 768 16.47 -28.36 -5.10
CA TYR A 768 16.25 -26.94 -5.24
C TYR A 768 17.07 -26.21 -4.19
N PRO A 769 17.76 -25.10 -4.56
CA PRO A 769 18.48 -24.32 -3.57
C PRO A 769 17.52 -23.79 -2.52
N THR A 770 17.89 -24.00 -1.27
CA THR A 770 17.15 -23.44 -0.14
C THR A 770 17.48 -21.96 0.05
N ARG A 771 16.65 -21.27 0.81
CA ARG A 771 16.78 -19.84 1.09
C ARG A 771 17.07 -19.63 2.57
N SER A 772 18.13 -18.86 2.86
CA SER A 772 18.58 -18.55 4.23
C SER A 772 18.38 -17.09 4.64
N GLU A 773 17.79 -16.28 3.75
CA GLU A 773 17.53 -14.88 4.01
C GLU A 773 16.50 -14.70 5.14
N ASN A 774 16.56 -13.55 5.82
CA ASN A 774 15.64 -13.21 6.89
C ASN A 774 14.19 -13.03 6.40
N ILE A 775 14.04 -12.59 5.15
CA ILE A 775 12.76 -12.41 4.48
C ILE A 775 12.81 -13.17 3.16
N VAL A 776 11.78 -13.95 2.90
CA VAL A 776 11.63 -14.69 1.64
C VAL A 776 10.24 -14.40 1.08
N PHE A 777 10.18 -13.87 -0.13
CA PHE A 777 8.91 -13.70 -0.84
C PHE A 777 8.49 -15.00 -1.51
N LEU A 778 7.30 -15.48 -1.18
CA LEU A 778 6.66 -16.59 -1.88
C LEU A 778 5.81 -16.04 -3.02
N LEU A 779 6.31 -16.15 -4.25
CA LEU A 779 5.61 -15.81 -5.48
C LEU A 779 4.96 -17.05 -6.05
N LYS A 780 3.67 -17.19 -5.90
CA LYS A 780 2.91 -18.33 -6.45
C LYS A 780 1.92 -17.86 -7.50
N GLY A 781 1.75 -18.65 -8.54
CA GLY A 781 0.79 -18.33 -9.58
C GLY A 781 0.56 -19.49 -10.54
N ARG A 782 -0.46 -19.34 -11.36
CA ARG A 782 -0.79 -20.25 -12.46
C ARG A 782 -1.39 -19.45 -13.60
N ASN A 783 -0.84 -19.60 -14.79
CA ASN A 783 -1.26 -18.88 -15.99
C ASN A 783 -1.25 -17.35 -15.80
N THR A 784 -0.33 -16.84 -15.03
CA THR A 784 -0.25 -15.41 -14.75
C THR A 784 0.11 -14.64 -16.03
N PRO A 785 -0.68 -13.64 -16.43
CA PRO A 785 -0.35 -12.81 -17.58
C PRO A 785 1.02 -12.16 -17.40
N LEU A 786 1.82 -12.20 -18.45
CA LEU A 786 3.20 -11.72 -18.42
C LEU A 786 3.33 -10.26 -17.97
N SER A 787 2.40 -9.39 -18.38
CA SER A 787 2.36 -7.99 -17.97
C SER A 787 2.21 -7.83 -16.46
N LYS A 788 1.43 -8.71 -15.81
CA LYS A 788 1.25 -8.70 -14.35
C LYS A 788 2.49 -9.24 -13.65
N LEU A 789 3.03 -10.37 -14.11
CA LEU A 789 4.26 -10.94 -13.55
C LEU A 789 5.43 -9.94 -13.61
N ARG A 790 5.58 -9.22 -14.73
CA ARG A 790 6.60 -8.18 -14.85
C ARG A 790 6.46 -7.07 -13.82
N ARG A 791 5.25 -6.57 -13.62
CA ARG A 791 4.99 -5.55 -12.59
C ARG A 791 5.35 -6.07 -11.19
N CYS A 792 4.97 -7.31 -10.90
CA CYS A 792 5.31 -7.97 -9.64
C CYS A 792 6.82 -8.01 -9.42
N LEU A 793 7.58 -8.56 -10.37
CA LEU A 793 9.04 -8.68 -10.29
C LEU A 793 9.74 -7.31 -10.26
N GLU A 794 9.24 -6.34 -11.03
CA GLU A 794 9.81 -4.99 -11.02
C GLU A 794 9.61 -4.30 -9.67
N SER A 795 8.48 -4.51 -9.02
CA SER A 795 8.24 -3.97 -7.69
C SER A 795 9.23 -4.51 -6.63
N LEU A 796 9.71 -5.74 -6.80
CA LEU A 796 10.77 -6.34 -5.98
C LEU A 796 12.16 -5.75 -6.31
N ARG A 797 12.49 -5.56 -7.61
CA ARG A 797 13.77 -4.93 -8.02
C ARG A 797 13.94 -3.53 -7.48
N GLN A 798 12.83 -2.80 -7.34
CA GLN A 798 12.84 -1.41 -6.90
C GLN A 798 12.80 -1.23 -5.38
N GLN A 799 12.82 -2.30 -4.59
CA GLN A 799 12.93 -2.16 -3.14
C GLN A 799 14.28 -1.52 -2.77
N PHE A 800 14.28 -0.61 -1.80
CA PHE A 800 15.52 0.02 -1.31
C PHE A 800 16.40 -1.00 -0.59
N ASP A 801 15.81 -1.87 0.20
CA ASP A 801 16.51 -2.97 0.83
C ASP A 801 16.41 -4.21 -0.06
N GLN A 802 17.56 -4.66 -0.56
CA GLN A 802 17.67 -5.78 -1.49
C GLN A 802 18.07 -7.09 -0.79
N ASP A 803 18.12 -7.13 0.55
CA ASP A 803 18.45 -8.33 1.30
C ASP A 803 17.18 -9.16 1.58
N PHE A 804 16.75 -9.90 0.58
CA PHE A 804 15.62 -10.85 0.63
C PHE A 804 15.82 -11.97 -0.39
N GLY A 805 15.22 -13.13 -0.12
CA GLY A 805 15.12 -14.24 -1.04
C GLY A 805 13.75 -14.31 -1.73
N ILE A 806 13.67 -15.10 -2.78
CA ILE A 806 12.44 -15.37 -3.54
C ILE A 806 12.29 -16.88 -3.74
N ILE A 807 11.10 -17.40 -3.49
CA ILE A 807 10.66 -18.72 -3.94
C ILE A 807 9.52 -18.47 -4.92
N LEU A 808 9.80 -18.71 -6.22
CA LEU A 808 8.81 -18.54 -7.28
C LEU A 808 8.28 -19.91 -7.67
N ILE A 809 6.99 -20.15 -7.48
CA ILE A 809 6.33 -21.42 -7.79
C ILE A 809 5.33 -21.21 -8.92
N ASP A 810 5.58 -21.89 -10.03
CA ASP A 810 4.63 -22.06 -11.11
C ASP A 810 3.81 -23.34 -10.87
N ASP A 811 2.51 -23.17 -10.60
CA ASP A 811 1.61 -24.29 -10.24
C ASP A 811 0.97 -24.94 -11.48
N ALA A 812 1.81 -25.46 -12.36
CA ALA A 812 1.45 -26.09 -13.62
C ALA A 812 0.72 -25.13 -14.57
N SER A 813 1.37 -24.03 -14.92
CA SER A 813 0.90 -23.16 -15.99
C SER A 813 1.00 -23.82 -17.35
N ALA A 814 0.15 -23.38 -18.28
CA ALA A 814 0.32 -23.73 -19.68
C ALA A 814 1.69 -23.23 -20.19
N PRO A 815 2.33 -23.93 -21.12
CA PRO A 815 3.69 -23.61 -21.57
C PRO A 815 3.91 -22.15 -21.96
N VAL A 816 2.95 -21.52 -22.63
CA VAL A 816 3.00 -20.11 -23.03
C VAL A 816 3.18 -19.14 -21.85
N HIS A 817 2.83 -19.52 -20.64
CA HIS A 817 2.98 -18.72 -19.42
C HIS A 817 4.20 -19.11 -18.59
N SER A 818 4.68 -20.36 -18.71
CA SER A 818 5.77 -20.88 -17.87
C SER A 818 7.14 -20.77 -18.53
N TRP A 819 7.23 -20.74 -19.85
CA TRP A 819 8.51 -20.77 -20.58
C TRP A 819 9.46 -19.63 -20.25
N ASN A 820 8.93 -18.46 -19.90
CA ASN A 820 9.70 -17.23 -19.76
C ASN A 820 9.94 -16.80 -18.31
N LEU A 821 9.58 -17.60 -17.31
CA LEU A 821 9.74 -17.22 -15.90
C LEU A 821 11.18 -16.88 -15.53
N ASP A 822 12.11 -17.71 -15.97
CA ASP A 822 13.55 -17.54 -15.74
C ASP A 822 14.10 -16.20 -16.27
N HIS A 823 13.66 -15.84 -17.46
CA HIS A 823 14.07 -14.61 -18.13
C HIS A 823 13.65 -13.36 -17.37
N TYR A 824 12.41 -13.33 -16.95
CA TYR A 824 11.88 -12.14 -16.28
C TYR A 824 12.49 -11.93 -14.90
N LEU A 825 13.19 -12.93 -14.35
CA LEU A 825 13.90 -12.78 -13.09
C LEU A 825 15.08 -11.80 -13.21
N GLY A 826 15.81 -11.75 -14.31
CA GLY A 826 16.92 -10.82 -14.52
C GLY A 826 17.85 -10.74 -13.31
N SER A 827 18.05 -9.54 -12.73
CA SER A 827 18.86 -9.33 -11.52
C SER A 827 18.35 -10.02 -10.26
N LEU A 828 17.10 -10.49 -10.24
CA LEU A 828 16.55 -11.25 -9.11
C LEU A 828 16.95 -12.73 -9.15
N LYS A 829 17.44 -13.23 -10.28
CA LYS A 829 17.77 -14.65 -10.48
C LYS A 829 18.67 -15.24 -9.38
N PRO A 830 19.77 -14.59 -8.94
CA PRO A 830 20.67 -15.17 -7.94
C PRO A 830 19.99 -15.42 -6.58
N ARG A 831 18.91 -14.68 -6.26
CA ARG A 831 18.16 -14.77 -5.01
C ARG A 831 16.85 -15.53 -5.15
N THR A 832 16.60 -16.15 -6.30
CA THR A 832 15.34 -16.85 -6.59
C THR A 832 15.56 -18.35 -6.70
N THR A 833 14.73 -19.10 -5.98
CA THR A 833 14.51 -20.53 -6.22
C THR A 833 13.26 -20.66 -7.07
N LEU A 834 13.43 -21.10 -8.33
CA LEU A 834 12.32 -21.32 -9.26
C LEU A 834 11.88 -22.78 -9.19
N VAL A 835 10.59 -23.00 -8.99
CA VAL A 835 9.97 -24.32 -9.00
C VAL A 835 8.83 -24.35 -10.00
N ARG A 836 8.82 -25.32 -10.92
CA ARG A 836 7.71 -25.59 -11.83
C ARG A 836 7.04 -26.90 -11.42
N ARG A 837 5.71 -26.85 -11.22
CA ARG A 837 4.93 -28.04 -10.94
C ARG A 837 4.45 -28.71 -12.23
N ARG A 838 4.47 -30.03 -12.28
CA ARG A 838 3.91 -30.78 -13.41
C ARG A 838 2.40 -30.85 -13.40
N MET A 839 1.81 -30.83 -12.22
CA MET A 839 0.36 -30.82 -12.01
C MET A 839 -0.02 -29.77 -11.00
N ARG A 840 -1.21 -29.24 -11.12
CA ARG A 840 -1.74 -28.28 -10.19
C ARG A 840 -1.82 -28.88 -8.77
N MET A 841 -1.06 -28.34 -7.87
CA MET A 841 -1.02 -28.76 -6.47
C MET A 841 -1.93 -27.89 -5.58
N GLY A 842 -2.15 -26.64 -5.95
CA GLY A 842 -2.95 -25.69 -5.18
C GLY A 842 -2.16 -24.96 -4.10
N TYR A 843 -2.85 -24.13 -3.34
CA TYR A 843 -2.20 -23.18 -2.42
C TYR A 843 -1.40 -23.86 -1.30
N ILE A 844 -2.05 -24.75 -0.55
CA ILE A 844 -1.45 -25.32 0.67
C ILE A 844 -0.19 -26.16 0.37
N PRO A 845 -0.16 -27.07 -0.59
CA PRO A 845 1.06 -27.78 -0.94
C PRO A 845 2.20 -26.88 -1.40
N ASN A 846 1.90 -25.74 -2.02
CA ASN A 846 2.90 -24.75 -2.40
C ASN A 846 3.43 -23.96 -1.20
N PHE A 847 2.61 -23.66 -0.18
CA PHE A 847 3.08 -23.09 1.08
C PHE A 847 3.98 -24.07 1.85
N LEU A 848 3.60 -25.36 1.91
CA LEU A 848 4.40 -26.40 2.55
C LEU A 848 5.77 -26.53 1.88
N LEU A 849 5.81 -26.54 0.55
CA LEU A 849 7.08 -26.56 -0.18
C LEU A 849 7.90 -25.29 0.11
N ALA A 850 7.29 -24.12 0.10
CA ALA A 850 8.00 -22.88 0.39
C ALA A 850 8.62 -22.88 1.78
N SER A 851 7.91 -23.41 2.80
CA SER A 851 8.45 -23.61 4.14
C SER A 851 9.66 -24.55 4.13
N GLN A 852 9.58 -25.68 3.42
CA GLN A 852 10.68 -26.64 3.31
C GLN A 852 11.91 -26.07 2.63
N LEU A 853 11.72 -25.13 1.70
CA LEU A 853 12.81 -24.43 0.99
C LEU A 853 13.43 -23.26 1.78
N CYS A 854 12.96 -22.99 2.98
CA CYS A 854 13.58 -22.04 3.91
C CYS A 854 14.42 -22.78 4.96
N ASP A 855 15.70 -22.44 5.10
CA ASP A 855 16.61 -23.12 6.03
C ASP A 855 16.36 -22.75 7.48
N ARG A 856 15.95 -21.52 7.75
CA ARG A 856 15.89 -20.96 9.10
C ARG A 856 14.45 -20.94 9.62
N PRO A 857 14.20 -21.37 10.85
CA PRO A 857 12.86 -21.36 11.46
C PRO A 857 12.30 -19.94 11.63
N ASP A 858 13.17 -18.94 11.82
CA ASP A 858 12.80 -17.53 11.98
C ASP A 858 12.67 -16.77 10.64
N THR A 859 12.86 -17.43 9.48
CA THR A 859 12.63 -16.79 8.18
C THR A 859 11.17 -16.32 8.08
N LEU A 860 10.98 -15.04 7.75
CA LEU A 860 9.68 -14.45 7.49
C LEU A 860 9.29 -14.70 6.04
N ILE A 861 8.30 -15.54 5.81
CA ILE A 861 7.75 -15.85 4.48
C ILE A 861 6.66 -14.82 4.17
N ALA A 862 6.91 -13.95 3.20
CA ALA A 862 5.97 -12.92 2.76
C ALA A 862 5.26 -13.37 1.48
N VAL A 863 3.94 -13.45 1.52
CA VAL A 863 3.12 -13.95 0.40
C VAL A 863 2.84 -12.84 -0.59
N LEU A 864 3.33 -12.99 -1.81
CA LEU A 864 3.13 -12.08 -2.92
C LEU A 864 2.64 -12.87 -4.13
N ASP A 865 1.37 -12.73 -4.50
CA ASP A 865 0.86 -13.41 -5.68
C ASP A 865 1.49 -12.80 -6.95
N GLN A 866 1.74 -13.63 -7.98
CA GLN A 866 2.46 -13.21 -9.20
C GLN A 866 1.75 -12.10 -9.99
N ASP A 867 0.48 -11.85 -9.72
CA ASP A 867 -0.33 -10.78 -10.33
C ASP A 867 -0.48 -9.54 -9.44
N ASP A 868 0.11 -9.55 -8.25
CA ASP A 868 0.12 -8.43 -7.30
C ASP A 868 1.41 -7.60 -7.40
N VAL A 869 1.40 -6.41 -6.81
CA VAL A 869 2.52 -5.46 -6.87
C VAL A 869 2.77 -4.87 -5.49
N LEU A 870 4.04 -4.82 -5.07
CA LEU A 870 4.44 -4.04 -3.89
C LEU A 870 4.31 -2.54 -4.21
N MET A 871 3.57 -1.80 -3.41
CA MET A 871 3.21 -0.41 -3.74
C MET A 871 4.30 0.61 -3.43
N ASN A 872 5.20 0.30 -2.50
CA ASN A 872 6.27 1.24 -2.14
C ASN A 872 7.63 0.54 -2.04
N ARG A 873 8.70 1.32 -2.02
CA ARG A 873 10.07 0.83 -2.04
C ARG A 873 10.62 0.45 -0.66
N GLN A 874 9.82 0.62 0.40
CA GLN A 874 10.23 0.36 1.79
C GLN A 874 9.60 -0.90 2.38
N VAL A 875 8.90 -1.70 1.58
CA VAL A 875 8.19 -2.90 2.08
C VAL A 875 9.15 -3.86 2.78
N VAL A 876 10.29 -4.16 2.18
CA VAL A 876 11.30 -5.05 2.78
C VAL A 876 11.82 -4.48 4.11
N SER A 877 12.16 -3.20 4.15
CA SER A 877 12.63 -2.54 5.37
C SER A 877 11.57 -2.53 6.47
N SER A 878 10.29 -2.36 6.11
CA SER A 878 9.17 -2.40 7.06
C SER A 878 8.96 -3.80 7.64
N LEU A 879 9.05 -4.85 6.80
CA LEU A 879 8.98 -6.24 7.25
C LEU A 879 10.15 -6.60 8.17
N LYS A 880 11.37 -6.16 7.85
CA LYS A 880 12.54 -6.35 8.73
C LYS A 880 12.33 -5.68 10.08
N LYS A 881 11.89 -4.42 10.08
CA LYS A 881 11.60 -3.69 11.32
C LYS A 881 10.54 -4.40 12.18
N ALA A 882 9.48 -4.94 11.57
CA ALA A 882 8.47 -5.71 12.29
C ALA A 882 9.06 -7.02 12.85
N LYS A 883 9.88 -7.74 12.08
CA LYS A 883 10.60 -8.93 12.51
C LYS A 883 11.54 -8.63 13.68
N ASP A 884 12.33 -7.56 13.60
CA ASP A 884 13.24 -7.13 14.67
C ASP A 884 12.49 -6.79 15.96
N GLN A 885 11.26 -6.32 15.84
CA GLN A 885 10.35 -6.14 16.97
C GLN A 885 9.77 -7.46 17.51
N GLY A 886 10.06 -8.58 16.86
CA GLY A 886 9.64 -9.92 17.26
C GLY A 886 8.31 -10.37 16.65
N ALA A 887 7.82 -9.71 15.60
CA ALA A 887 6.60 -10.14 14.92
C ALA A 887 6.79 -11.51 14.26
N ASP A 888 5.88 -12.43 14.50
CA ASP A 888 5.84 -13.77 13.91
C ASP A 888 4.69 -13.95 12.91
N LEU A 889 3.67 -13.07 12.97
CA LEU A 889 2.56 -12.99 12.03
C LEU A 889 2.32 -11.51 11.66
N ILE A 890 2.24 -11.22 10.36
CA ILE A 890 2.09 -9.84 9.88
C ILE A 890 0.96 -9.75 8.85
N ASN A 891 0.11 -8.72 9.01
CA ASN A 891 -0.81 -8.25 7.99
C ASN A 891 -0.47 -6.81 7.60
N GLY A 892 -0.45 -6.52 6.30
CA GLY A 892 -0.29 -5.17 5.78
C GLY A 892 -1.59 -4.60 5.21
N LEU A 893 -1.57 -3.34 4.81
CA LEU A 893 -2.65 -2.73 4.04
C LEU A 893 -2.51 -3.06 2.56
N MET A 894 -3.62 -3.48 1.94
CA MET A 894 -3.70 -3.64 0.49
C MET A 894 -4.61 -2.58 -0.13
N TYR A 895 -4.29 -2.15 -1.32
CA TYR A 895 -5.14 -1.32 -2.16
C TYR A 895 -5.78 -2.14 -3.27
N ARG A 896 -7.06 -1.95 -3.52
CA ARG A 896 -7.82 -2.62 -4.57
C ARG A 896 -8.45 -1.58 -5.49
N PRO A 897 -7.93 -1.37 -6.71
CA PRO A 897 -8.39 -0.31 -7.60
C PRO A 897 -9.86 -0.48 -8.03
N ASN A 898 -10.37 -1.72 -8.02
CA ASN A 898 -11.72 -2.04 -8.50
C ASN A 898 -12.76 -2.14 -7.38
N LYS A 899 -12.42 -1.72 -6.16
CA LYS A 899 -13.30 -1.80 -4.99
C LYS A 899 -13.21 -0.53 -4.17
N PRO A 900 -14.29 -0.14 -3.50
CA PRO A 900 -14.24 0.95 -2.53
C PRO A 900 -13.13 0.72 -1.52
N THR A 901 -12.36 1.77 -1.23
CA THR A 901 -11.25 1.70 -0.28
C THR A 901 -11.79 1.39 1.11
N ARG A 902 -11.30 0.30 1.69
CA ARG A 902 -11.66 -0.15 3.04
C ARG A 902 -10.41 -0.46 3.83
N TYR A 903 -10.41 -0.05 5.09
CA TYR A 903 -9.39 -0.40 6.05
C TYR A 903 -9.93 -1.50 6.97
N TYR A 904 -9.28 -2.66 6.94
CA TYR A 904 -9.65 -3.77 7.80
C TYR A 904 -8.64 -3.86 8.94
N VAL A 905 -9.13 -3.79 10.16
CA VAL A 905 -8.34 -4.02 11.36
C VAL A 905 -8.58 -5.46 11.79
N ALA A 906 -7.51 -6.25 11.87
CA ALA A 906 -7.59 -7.63 12.33
C ALA A 906 -7.71 -7.65 13.86
N ASP A 907 -8.64 -8.45 14.36
CA ASP A 907 -8.76 -8.76 15.77
C ASP A 907 -7.96 -10.04 16.07
N TYR A 908 -6.80 -9.88 16.65
CA TYR A 908 -5.94 -11.00 17.01
C TYR A 908 -6.30 -11.64 18.36
N ASP A 909 -7.10 -10.96 19.19
CA ASP A 909 -7.58 -11.52 20.44
C ASP A 909 -8.76 -12.47 20.20
N LEU A 910 -9.52 -12.21 19.13
CA LEU A 910 -10.66 -13.02 18.71
C LEU A 910 -10.57 -13.38 17.21
N PRO A 911 -9.59 -14.20 16.78
CA PRO A 911 -9.38 -14.51 15.37
C PRO A 911 -10.61 -15.13 14.69
N ARG A 912 -11.45 -15.87 15.42
CA ARG A 912 -12.71 -16.46 14.96
C ARG A 912 -13.94 -15.58 15.31
N SER A 913 -13.82 -14.27 15.31
CA SER A 913 -14.91 -13.37 15.71
C SER A 913 -16.21 -13.65 14.95
N LYS A 914 -17.34 -13.49 15.66
CA LYS A 914 -18.70 -13.71 15.16
C LYS A 914 -19.02 -12.78 13.97
N GLY A 915 -19.71 -13.30 12.95
CA GLY A 915 -20.23 -12.51 11.86
C GLY A 915 -19.41 -12.47 10.57
N GLY A 916 -18.50 -13.43 10.37
CA GLY A 916 -17.75 -13.60 9.12
C GLY A 916 -16.24 -13.67 9.27
N GLY A 917 -15.75 -13.57 10.51
CA GLY A 917 -14.32 -13.62 10.81
C GLY A 917 -13.55 -12.39 10.38
N ASN A 918 -12.26 -12.36 10.70
CA ASN A 918 -11.35 -11.30 10.28
C ASN A 918 -11.12 -11.30 8.76
N THR A 919 -10.86 -10.13 8.20
CA THR A 919 -10.38 -10.02 6.84
C THR A 919 -8.85 -9.97 6.83
N TRP A 920 -8.23 -11.04 6.38
CA TRP A 920 -6.77 -11.16 6.31
C TRP A 920 -6.24 -10.48 5.06
N THR A 921 -5.94 -9.19 5.19
CA THR A 921 -5.47 -8.38 4.06
C THR A 921 -4.02 -8.71 3.67
N HIS A 922 -3.69 -8.60 2.38
CA HIS A 922 -2.31 -8.61 1.92
C HIS A 922 -1.60 -7.26 2.31
N LEU A 923 -0.30 -7.14 2.52
CA LEU A 923 0.69 -8.20 2.42
C LEU A 923 0.58 -9.09 3.67
N ARG A 924 0.64 -10.41 3.49
CA ARG A 924 0.65 -11.37 4.60
C ARG A 924 2.05 -11.94 4.74
N ALA A 925 2.58 -11.97 5.95
CA ALA A 925 3.85 -12.61 6.21
C ALA A 925 3.81 -13.35 7.56
N PHE A 926 4.55 -14.44 7.64
CA PHE A 926 4.62 -15.28 8.83
C PHE A 926 5.98 -15.97 8.91
N THR A 927 6.44 -16.29 10.12
CA THR A 927 7.66 -17.05 10.28
C THR A 927 7.43 -18.52 9.89
N LYS A 928 8.49 -19.16 9.35
CA LYS A 928 8.48 -20.59 9.06
C LYS A 928 8.08 -21.41 10.31
N GLU A 929 8.64 -21.10 11.48
CA GLU A 929 8.32 -21.78 12.75
C GLU A 929 6.83 -21.72 13.06
N LEU A 930 6.19 -20.57 12.91
CA LEU A 930 4.77 -20.40 13.16
C LEU A 930 3.94 -21.24 12.18
N PHE A 931 4.26 -21.21 10.89
CA PHE A 931 3.55 -21.98 9.88
C PHE A 931 3.68 -23.48 10.12
N ASP A 932 4.88 -23.98 10.39
CA ASP A 932 5.18 -25.39 10.65
C ASP A 932 4.57 -25.89 11.98
N SER A 933 4.25 -24.98 12.91
CA SER A 933 3.60 -25.31 14.18
C SER A 933 2.10 -25.54 14.05
N VAL A 934 1.48 -25.15 12.93
CA VAL A 934 0.06 -25.42 12.70
C VAL A 934 -0.15 -26.90 12.33
N PRO A 935 -1.05 -27.63 13.03
CA PRO A 935 -1.33 -29.01 12.70
C PRO A 935 -1.83 -29.18 11.27
N THR A 936 -1.31 -30.17 10.55
CA THR A 936 -1.61 -30.40 9.11
C THR A 936 -3.10 -30.52 8.80
N HIS A 937 -3.90 -31.06 9.74
CA HIS A 937 -5.34 -31.22 9.54
C HIS A 937 -6.10 -29.88 9.46
N GLU A 938 -5.53 -28.79 10.00
CA GLU A 938 -6.09 -27.44 9.85
C GLU A 938 -6.09 -26.97 8.40
N TYR A 939 -5.15 -27.44 7.61
CA TYR A 939 -5.01 -27.13 6.20
C TYR A 939 -5.89 -28.01 5.30
N MET A 940 -6.71 -28.90 5.87
CA MET A 940 -7.52 -29.87 5.12
C MET A 940 -9.01 -29.76 5.49
N VAL A 941 -9.88 -30.00 4.52
CA VAL A 941 -11.32 -30.20 4.72
C VAL A 941 -11.71 -31.50 4.02
N ASP A 942 -12.42 -32.36 4.73
CA ASP A 942 -12.90 -33.68 4.22
C ASP A 942 -11.74 -34.52 3.61
N GLY A 943 -10.55 -34.50 4.24
CA GLY A 943 -9.34 -35.23 3.83
C GLY A 943 -8.63 -34.66 2.59
N LYS A 944 -9.03 -33.49 2.09
CA LYS A 944 -8.43 -32.82 0.93
C LYS A 944 -7.82 -31.47 1.34
N TRP A 945 -6.73 -31.09 0.67
CA TRP A 945 -6.16 -29.75 0.84
C TRP A 945 -7.16 -28.66 0.49
N ILE A 946 -7.22 -27.61 1.30
CA ILE A 946 -8.07 -26.46 1.04
C ILE A 946 -7.53 -25.73 -0.20
N SER A 947 -8.34 -25.69 -1.26
CA SER A 947 -7.97 -25.10 -2.55
C SER A 947 -8.51 -23.68 -2.76
N GLU A 948 -9.51 -23.29 -1.98
CA GLU A 948 -10.11 -21.95 -1.98
C GLU A 948 -9.93 -21.34 -0.58
N VAL A 949 -10.15 -20.02 -0.43
CA VAL A 949 -10.04 -19.30 0.84
C VAL A 949 -8.72 -19.54 1.60
N SER A 950 -7.62 -19.60 0.86
CA SER A 950 -6.29 -19.90 1.41
C SER A 950 -5.84 -18.90 2.50
N ASP A 951 -6.34 -17.66 2.46
CA ASP A 951 -6.15 -16.64 3.47
C ASP A 951 -6.73 -17.06 4.83
N TYR A 952 -7.96 -17.56 4.86
CA TYR A 952 -8.53 -18.12 6.10
C TYR A 952 -7.82 -19.39 6.52
N ALA A 953 -7.57 -20.30 5.55
CA ALA A 953 -6.93 -21.58 5.84
C ALA A 953 -5.54 -21.44 6.49
N THR A 954 -4.78 -20.41 6.12
CA THR A 954 -3.42 -20.20 6.65
C THR A 954 -3.40 -19.22 7.81
N MET A 955 -4.02 -18.05 7.67
CA MET A 955 -3.90 -16.99 8.65
C MET A 955 -4.67 -17.25 9.93
N LEU A 956 -5.85 -17.87 9.84
CA LEU A 956 -6.69 -18.10 11.00
C LEU A 956 -6.00 -19.01 12.06
N PRO A 957 -5.54 -20.23 11.72
CA PRO A 957 -4.87 -21.06 12.70
C PRO A 957 -3.55 -20.47 13.19
N MET A 958 -2.80 -19.77 12.32
CA MET A 958 -1.60 -19.07 12.75
C MET A 958 -1.90 -17.94 13.73
N ALA A 959 -2.96 -17.16 13.51
CA ALA A 959 -3.34 -16.06 14.40
C ALA A 959 -3.72 -16.55 15.80
N GLU A 960 -4.23 -17.78 15.94
CA GLU A 960 -4.56 -18.39 17.22
C GLU A 960 -3.36 -18.83 18.05
N ILE A 961 -2.20 -19.07 17.40
CA ILE A 961 -0.99 -19.54 18.08
C ILE A 961 0.19 -18.56 17.97
N ALA A 962 0.01 -17.47 17.25
CA ALA A 962 1.03 -16.43 17.12
C ALA A 962 1.38 -15.81 18.47
N ARG A 963 2.67 -15.62 18.72
CA ARG A 963 3.17 -15.00 19.96
C ARG A 963 3.11 -13.47 19.88
N LYS A 964 3.35 -12.91 18.70
CA LYS A 964 3.36 -11.47 18.48
C LYS A 964 2.83 -11.10 17.10
N PRO A 965 1.52 -11.26 16.88
CA PRO A 965 0.92 -10.81 15.63
C PRO A 965 0.97 -9.30 15.52
N MET A 966 1.16 -8.77 14.30
CA MET A 966 1.28 -7.35 14.05
C MET A 966 0.52 -6.95 12.78
N GLN A 967 -0.17 -5.81 12.82
CA GLN A 967 -0.75 -5.21 11.64
C GLN A 967 -0.04 -3.91 11.27
N LEU A 968 0.41 -3.80 10.03
CA LEU A 968 1.10 -2.63 9.50
C LEU A 968 0.10 -1.74 8.76
N LEU A 969 -0.19 -0.57 9.33
CA LEU A 969 -1.20 0.37 8.84
C LEU A 969 -0.60 1.71 8.37
N ASP A 970 0.72 1.84 8.38
CA ASP A 970 1.45 3.07 8.09
C ASP A 970 1.49 3.44 6.60
N GLN A 971 1.36 2.46 5.72
CA GLN A 971 1.40 2.65 4.27
C GLN A 971 0.62 1.54 3.55
N PHE A 972 0.33 1.74 2.24
CA PHE A 972 -0.12 0.63 1.40
C PHE A 972 1.07 -0.23 1.00
N TYR A 973 0.95 -1.53 1.27
CA TYR A 973 1.99 -2.51 0.98
C TYR A 973 1.79 -3.20 -0.35
N LEU A 974 0.53 -3.44 -0.75
CA LEU A 974 0.19 -4.26 -1.89
C LEU A 974 -0.92 -3.64 -2.74
N TRP A 975 -0.73 -3.66 -4.06
CA TRP A 975 -1.76 -3.44 -5.07
C TRP A 975 -2.31 -4.78 -5.52
N HIS A 976 -3.62 -5.00 -5.30
CA HIS A 976 -4.31 -6.25 -5.59
C HIS A 976 -5.49 -6.03 -6.55
N GLU A 977 -5.36 -6.53 -7.78
CA GLU A 977 -6.42 -6.53 -8.79
C GLU A 977 -7.20 -7.85 -8.74
N ARG A 978 -8.25 -7.89 -7.95
CA ARG A 978 -9.07 -9.10 -7.85
C ARG A 978 -10.03 -9.20 -9.03
N GLY A 979 -10.05 -10.39 -9.69
CA GLY A 979 -11.08 -10.75 -10.67
C GLY A 979 -12.46 -10.88 -10.02
N GLU A 980 -13.52 -10.82 -10.85
CA GLU A 980 -14.87 -11.13 -10.40
C GLU A 980 -15.05 -12.63 -10.27
N TYR A 981 -15.63 -13.05 -9.15
CA TYR A 981 -16.04 -14.46 -8.94
C TYR A 981 -17.51 -14.64 -9.21
N SER A 982 -17.87 -15.80 -9.77
CA SER A 982 -19.26 -16.16 -9.96
C SER A 982 -20.01 -16.22 -8.60
N PRO A 983 -21.31 -16.02 -8.59
CA PRO A 983 -22.12 -16.14 -7.37
C PRO A 983 -21.97 -17.50 -6.69
N GLU A 984 -21.88 -18.57 -7.46
CA GLU A 984 -21.72 -19.93 -6.97
C GLU A 984 -20.38 -20.11 -6.25
N ARG A 985 -19.29 -19.57 -6.82
CA ARG A 985 -17.97 -19.62 -6.20
C ARG A 985 -17.92 -18.80 -4.91
N LYS A 986 -18.58 -17.65 -4.87
CA LYS A 986 -18.70 -16.83 -3.64
C LYS A 986 -19.45 -17.59 -2.54
N LEU A 987 -20.52 -18.31 -2.89
CA LEU A 987 -21.28 -19.11 -1.94
C LEU A 987 -20.45 -20.28 -1.40
N GLU A 988 -19.69 -20.95 -2.26
CA GLU A 988 -18.81 -22.05 -1.84
C GLU A 988 -17.69 -21.56 -0.94
N GLN A 989 -17.08 -20.40 -1.26
CA GLN A 989 -16.09 -19.76 -0.39
C GLN A 989 -16.68 -19.42 0.98
N ALA A 990 -17.89 -18.87 1.05
CA ALA A 990 -18.57 -18.57 2.30
C ALA A 990 -18.82 -19.84 3.14
N ARG A 991 -19.21 -20.94 2.50
CA ARG A 991 -19.40 -22.24 3.18
C ARG A 991 -18.10 -22.80 3.74
N LEU A 992 -17.01 -22.70 2.98
CA LEU A 992 -15.69 -23.13 3.44
C LEU A 992 -15.20 -22.28 4.61
N ILE A 993 -15.35 -20.96 4.53
CA ILE A 993 -15.01 -20.06 5.65
C ILE A 993 -15.80 -20.45 6.90
N GLN A 994 -17.11 -20.68 6.77
CA GLN A 994 -17.93 -21.07 7.92
C GLN A 994 -17.45 -22.40 8.52
N LYS A 995 -17.14 -23.41 7.69
CA LYS A 995 -16.56 -24.68 8.18
C LYS A 995 -15.26 -24.49 8.95
N LEU A 996 -14.41 -23.52 8.53
CA LEU A 996 -13.17 -23.20 9.24
C LEU A 996 -13.43 -22.48 10.56
N LEU A 997 -14.38 -21.54 10.57
CA LEU A 997 -14.76 -20.80 11.78
C LEU A 997 -15.44 -21.68 12.83
N ASP A 998 -16.16 -22.73 12.41
CA ASP A 998 -16.85 -23.68 13.29
C ASP A 998 -15.90 -24.69 13.96
N ARG A 999 -14.63 -24.75 13.58
CA ARG A 999 -13.65 -25.62 14.22
C ARG A 999 -13.30 -25.13 15.63
N PRO A 1000 -12.90 -26.04 16.52
CA PRO A 1000 -12.34 -25.65 17.81
C PRO A 1000 -11.09 -24.78 17.61
N ALA A 1001 -10.95 -23.73 18.40
CA ALA A 1001 -9.74 -22.91 18.36
C ALA A 1001 -8.52 -23.73 18.83
N LEU A 1002 -7.38 -23.50 18.18
CA LEU A 1002 -6.11 -24.14 18.57
C LEU A 1002 -5.62 -23.67 19.94
N ASN A 1003 -5.97 -22.42 20.32
CA ASN A 1003 -5.75 -21.91 21.67
C ASN A 1003 -7.10 -21.74 22.40
N PRO A 1004 -7.48 -22.70 23.30
CA PRO A 1004 -8.76 -22.66 24.00
C PRO A 1004 -8.96 -21.43 24.92
N GLU A 1005 -7.89 -20.74 25.30
CA GLU A 1005 -8.00 -19.54 26.17
C GLU A 1005 -8.58 -18.36 25.40
N LEU A 1006 -8.35 -18.23 24.06
CA LEU A 1006 -8.95 -17.22 23.22
C LEU A 1006 -10.44 -17.43 22.97
N SER A 1007 -10.97 -18.64 23.15
CA SER A 1007 -12.39 -18.95 22.97
C SER A 1007 -13.25 -18.60 24.21
N ARG A 1008 -12.66 -18.26 25.35
CA ARG A 1008 -13.38 -17.97 26.61
C ARG A 1008 -13.70 -16.49 26.82
N ILE A 1009 -13.26 -15.61 25.96
CA ILE A 1009 -13.48 -14.15 26.03
C ILE A 1009 -14.74 -13.72 25.23
N SER A 1010 -15.52 -14.66 24.72
CA SER A 1010 -16.75 -14.40 23.96
C SER A 1010 -17.98 -14.21 24.86
#